data_79d8411de481ffe42c554ccd478b3669
#
_entry.id   79d8411de481ffe42c554ccd478b3669
#
_cell.length_a   1.000
_cell.length_b   1.000
_cell.length_c   1.000
_cell.angle_alpha   90.00
_cell.angle_beta   90.00
_cell.angle_gamma   90.00
#
_symmetry.space_group_name_H-M   'P 1'
#
loop_
_entity.id
_entity.type
_entity.pdbx_description
1 polymer ?
#
loop_
_entity_poly.entity_id
_entity_poly.type
_entity_poly.pdbx_seq_one_letter_code
_entity_poly.pdbx_strand_id
1 'polypeptide(L)'
;MRVLNVSGKPMHYKAGHPLAELHPVVEVLGTVPAEDGKVSYESVIQEMVSGVDPSVGDVVKSGLAQLVGEFTSVLSRNETDMGLTSIVMHKIDTADAEPARQVLRRQSKPATEAIDQMVPELLRTGLIEPSVSPWAANIVVVRKKDGSARCCIDYRQLNAVTKKDRYPLPRTDSCLDSMNGSKWFSTFDLRSAYHQVPINFPDREKTSFICHRGSFQYRTMPFGLCNAGATFQRLMDVVLNGLSLRICLAYLDDVIVFSRDLDEHLVRLRQVFERLQAAGLKVKPSKCRILQRQVSFLGHVINSEGISTDPEKIRAVAEWPEPRSIKDVRAFVGLASYYRRFVHGFAAIAAPLHQLMKKNAKFTWGEEQQEAFDRLKKALIESPVLVTPGDDLHYVLDADASDTAMGAVLSVIIDDEEHVVAYASRAFTKCQKNYCVTRRELLAVVLALKIFKQYLLGRHFTVRTDHSALQWFKRSKEPVGQPGRWLETMEEYSFDIQFRSGAKHANADALSRRPCLKQSCYCHDFEREQAKLSRSTQLGVGCQLSQAFDIGLSREEVAAQQKEDSELRTLYEAVWQERARPTWEEVALQPGKVKVLWGQWPRLRIRDGVLCRRWEAAIGDEVRWQVVMPVALRKTFVKQVHEGITGGHLGRNKTEEQVVHREI
;
A
#
# COMPACT_ATOMS: atom_id res chain seq x y z
N MET A 1 -32.77 0.25 -45.61
CA MET A 1 -31.64 0.58 -44.76
C MET A 1 -32.09 1.62 -43.73
N ARG A 2 -31.94 1.39 -42.44
CA ARG A 2 -32.24 2.37 -41.40
C ARG A 2 -30.91 3.03 -41.00
N VAL A 3 -30.83 4.36 -41.12
CA VAL A 3 -29.69 5.14 -40.71
C VAL A 3 -30.02 5.82 -39.38
N LEU A 4 -29.24 5.59 -38.37
CA LEU A 4 -29.41 6.19 -37.05
C LEU A 4 -28.43 7.36 -36.89
N ASN A 5 -28.97 8.55 -36.67
CA ASN A 5 -28.15 9.72 -36.35
C ASN A 5 -27.86 9.75 -34.85
N VAL A 6 -26.63 9.43 -34.46
CA VAL A 6 -26.19 9.44 -33.04
C VAL A 6 -25.51 10.76 -32.61
N SER A 7 -25.51 11.79 -33.49
CA SER A 7 -24.79 13.05 -33.21
C SER A 7 -25.61 14.03 -32.34
N GLY A 8 -26.89 13.75 -32.10
CA GLY A 8 -27.82 14.65 -31.38
C GLY A 8 -28.13 15.96 -32.07
N LYS A 9 -27.63 16.20 -33.30
CA LYS A 9 -27.94 17.39 -34.13
C LYS A 9 -28.51 16.95 -35.47
N PRO A 10 -29.43 17.71 -36.06
CA PRO A 10 -29.95 17.42 -37.39
C PRO A 10 -28.79 17.42 -38.42
N MET A 11 -28.67 16.36 -39.20
CA MET A 11 -27.67 16.26 -40.28
C MET A 11 -28.40 16.31 -41.63
N HIS A 12 -28.02 17.23 -42.48
CA HIS A 12 -28.55 17.38 -43.84
C HIS A 12 -27.56 16.84 -44.86
N TYR A 13 -27.97 15.87 -45.63
CA TYR A 13 -27.18 15.32 -46.72
C TYR A 13 -27.75 15.82 -48.07
N LYS A 14 -26.87 16.20 -49.01
CA LYS A 14 -27.25 16.52 -50.37
C LYS A 14 -27.63 15.26 -51.11
N ALA A 15 -28.53 15.36 -52.07
CA ALA A 15 -28.89 14.26 -52.96
C ALA A 15 -27.62 13.75 -53.65
N GLY A 16 -27.36 12.42 -53.64
CA GLY A 16 -26.16 11.80 -54.19
C GLY A 16 -24.99 11.65 -53.20
N HIS A 17 -25.13 12.13 -51.95
CA HIS A 17 -24.06 11.91 -50.96
C HIS A 17 -24.03 10.43 -50.47
N PRO A 18 -22.87 9.74 -50.56
CA PRO A 18 -22.82 8.35 -50.12
C PRO A 18 -23.01 8.28 -48.60
N LEU A 19 -24.04 7.59 -48.14
CA LEU A 19 -24.33 7.39 -46.69
C LEU A 19 -23.68 6.15 -46.13
N ALA A 20 -23.30 5.19 -46.97
CA ALA A 20 -22.61 3.96 -46.59
C ALA A 20 -22.04 3.31 -47.84
N GLU A 21 -20.95 2.60 -47.69
CA GLU A 21 -20.29 1.78 -48.71
C GLU A 21 -20.69 0.32 -48.47
N LEU A 22 -21.19 -0.34 -49.52
CA LEU A 22 -21.52 -1.76 -49.49
C LEU A 22 -20.33 -2.54 -49.96
N HIS A 23 -19.66 -3.23 -49.02
CA HIS A 23 -18.63 -4.19 -49.39
C HIS A 23 -19.27 -5.56 -49.64
N PRO A 24 -18.87 -6.27 -50.71
CA PRO A 24 -19.31 -7.63 -50.90
C PRO A 24 -18.91 -8.50 -49.70
N VAL A 25 -19.85 -9.23 -49.14
CA VAL A 25 -19.58 -10.23 -48.11
C VAL A 25 -18.81 -11.35 -48.80
N VAL A 26 -17.52 -11.47 -48.50
CA VAL A 26 -16.63 -12.48 -49.13
C VAL A 26 -16.94 -13.90 -48.63
N GLU A 27 -17.48 -14.01 -47.43
CA GLU A 27 -17.95 -15.29 -46.86
C GLU A 27 -18.91 -15.02 -45.69
N VAL A 28 -20.12 -15.53 -45.76
CA VAL A 28 -20.96 -15.74 -44.59
C VAL A 28 -20.41 -17.00 -43.95
N LEU A 29 -19.48 -16.90 -43.04
CA LEU A 29 -19.19 -18.01 -42.11
C LEU A 29 -20.53 -18.31 -41.45
N GLY A 30 -21.14 -19.39 -41.87
CA GLY A 30 -22.46 -19.82 -41.40
C GLY A 30 -22.50 -19.73 -39.90
N THR A 31 -23.60 -19.23 -39.37
CA THR A 31 -23.93 -19.40 -37.97
C THR A 31 -23.84 -20.90 -37.67
N VAL A 32 -22.67 -21.33 -37.17
CA VAL A 32 -22.56 -22.65 -36.57
C VAL A 32 -23.59 -22.62 -35.45
N PRO A 33 -24.61 -23.49 -35.45
CA PRO A 33 -25.51 -23.60 -34.32
C PRO A 33 -24.60 -23.80 -33.10
N ALA A 34 -24.79 -22.99 -32.09
CA ALA A 34 -24.13 -23.19 -30.82
C ALA A 34 -24.71 -24.46 -30.17
N GLU A 35 -24.22 -25.61 -30.57
CA GLU A 35 -24.21 -26.82 -29.77
C GLU A 35 -23.08 -26.78 -28.75
N ASP A 36 -22.95 -25.63 -28.07
CA ASP A 36 -22.36 -25.60 -26.75
C ASP A 36 -23.41 -26.21 -25.84
N GLY A 37 -23.12 -27.38 -25.29
CA GLY A 37 -23.96 -28.01 -24.27
C GLY A 37 -24.26 -26.94 -23.24
N LYS A 38 -25.50 -26.43 -23.23
CA LYS A 38 -25.94 -25.34 -22.36
C LYS A 38 -25.78 -25.82 -20.93
N VAL A 39 -24.65 -25.50 -20.30
CA VAL A 39 -24.50 -25.72 -18.86
C VAL A 39 -25.66 -24.95 -18.22
N SER A 40 -26.54 -25.70 -17.55
CA SER A 40 -27.69 -25.12 -16.85
C SER A 40 -27.18 -24.20 -15.73
N TYR A 41 -27.85 -23.09 -15.50
CA TYR A 41 -27.55 -22.26 -14.33
C TYR A 41 -27.70 -23.07 -13.04
N GLU A 42 -28.59 -24.02 -12.99
CA GLU A 42 -28.79 -24.91 -11.85
C GLU A 42 -27.52 -25.70 -11.52
N SER A 43 -26.83 -26.28 -12.55
CA SER A 43 -25.57 -26.99 -12.34
C SER A 43 -24.45 -26.05 -11.86
N VAL A 44 -24.41 -24.83 -12.37
CA VAL A 44 -23.44 -23.82 -11.95
C VAL A 44 -23.68 -23.39 -10.49
N ILE A 45 -24.93 -23.15 -10.11
CA ILE A 45 -25.32 -22.83 -8.73
C ILE A 45 -24.95 -24.00 -7.81
N GLN A 46 -25.27 -25.23 -8.21
CA GLN A 46 -24.94 -26.41 -7.44
C GLN A 46 -23.44 -26.60 -7.26
N GLU A 47 -22.61 -26.33 -8.28
CA GLU A 47 -21.14 -26.32 -8.18
C GLU A 47 -20.67 -25.29 -7.15
N MET A 48 -21.19 -24.06 -7.18
CA MET A 48 -20.82 -23.00 -6.25
C MET A 48 -21.22 -23.33 -4.80
N VAL A 49 -22.42 -23.90 -4.61
CA VAL A 49 -22.93 -24.28 -3.28
C VAL A 49 -22.24 -25.52 -2.72
N SER A 50 -21.90 -26.48 -3.56
CA SER A 50 -21.18 -27.71 -3.13
C SER A 50 -19.74 -27.39 -2.66
N GLY A 51 -19.14 -26.31 -3.15
CA GLY A 51 -17.80 -25.85 -2.78
C GLY A 51 -17.72 -25.08 -1.47
N VAL A 52 -18.83 -24.91 -0.74
CA VAL A 52 -18.91 -24.17 0.54
C VAL A 52 -18.24 -24.98 1.66
N ASP A 53 -17.74 -24.29 2.70
CA ASP A 53 -17.13 -24.93 3.87
C ASP A 53 -18.09 -25.96 4.49
N PRO A 54 -17.62 -27.16 4.86
CA PRO A 54 -18.46 -28.23 5.42
C PRO A 54 -19.21 -27.86 6.70
N SER A 55 -18.73 -26.89 7.48
CA SER A 55 -19.38 -26.43 8.70
C SER A 55 -20.64 -25.59 8.47
N VAL A 56 -20.92 -25.21 7.21
CA VAL A 56 -22.12 -24.42 6.86
C VAL A 56 -23.34 -25.32 6.80
N GLY A 57 -24.36 -24.98 7.61
CA GLY A 57 -25.62 -25.73 7.67
C GLY A 57 -26.47 -25.59 6.39
N ASP A 58 -27.37 -26.55 6.19
CA ASP A 58 -28.19 -26.66 4.96
C ASP A 58 -29.12 -25.45 4.75
N VAL A 59 -29.58 -24.81 5.83
CA VAL A 59 -30.41 -23.59 5.74
C VAL A 59 -29.65 -22.47 5.04
N VAL A 60 -28.38 -22.27 5.43
CA VAL A 60 -27.52 -21.22 4.83
C VAL A 60 -27.16 -21.59 3.39
N LYS A 61 -26.91 -22.89 3.11
CA LYS A 61 -26.67 -23.36 1.74
C LYS A 61 -27.88 -23.13 0.83
N SER A 62 -29.07 -23.35 1.34
CA SER A 62 -30.31 -23.06 0.62
C SER A 62 -30.50 -21.55 0.36
N GLY A 63 -30.22 -20.73 1.38
CA GLY A 63 -30.23 -19.27 1.24
C GLY A 63 -29.19 -18.77 0.23
N LEU A 64 -28.00 -19.37 0.21
CA LEU A 64 -26.98 -19.08 -0.79
C LEU A 64 -27.43 -19.47 -2.18
N ALA A 65 -28.01 -20.67 -2.36
CA ALA A 65 -28.52 -21.13 -3.63
C ALA A 65 -29.58 -20.17 -4.20
N GLN A 66 -30.51 -19.73 -3.36
CA GLN A 66 -31.52 -18.74 -3.72
C GLN A 66 -30.85 -17.42 -4.14
N LEU A 67 -29.94 -16.91 -3.30
CA LEU A 67 -29.19 -15.67 -3.59
C LEU A 67 -28.47 -15.73 -4.94
N VAL A 68 -27.68 -16.78 -5.18
CA VAL A 68 -26.95 -16.97 -6.44
C VAL A 68 -27.91 -17.12 -7.62
N GLY A 69 -29.06 -17.77 -7.41
CA GLY A 69 -30.15 -17.89 -8.39
C GLY A 69 -30.77 -16.58 -8.82
N GLU A 70 -30.87 -15.60 -7.94
CA GLU A 70 -31.33 -14.24 -8.24
C GLU A 70 -30.36 -13.47 -9.15
N PHE A 71 -29.04 -13.79 -9.08
CA PHE A 71 -27.98 -13.09 -9.81
C PHE A 71 -27.32 -13.92 -10.92
N THR A 72 -28.07 -14.78 -11.60
CA THR A 72 -27.55 -15.60 -12.70
C THR A 72 -26.86 -14.80 -13.80
N SER A 73 -27.26 -13.55 -14.03
CA SER A 73 -26.63 -12.65 -15.00
C SER A 73 -25.17 -12.31 -14.67
N VAL A 74 -24.75 -12.45 -13.40
CA VAL A 74 -23.36 -12.25 -12.94
C VAL A 74 -22.52 -13.51 -13.18
N LEU A 75 -23.12 -14.66 -13.47
CA LEU A 75 -22.44 -15.93 -13.62
C LEU A 75 -22.11 -16.21 -15.10
N SER A 76 -20.88 -16.56 -15.37
CA SER A 76 -20.47 -17.05 -16.68
C SER A 76 -20.74 -18.55 -16.78
N ARG A 77 -21.50 -18.96 -17.81
CA ARG A 77 -21.87 -20.36 -18.06
C ARG A 77 -20.76 -21.16 -18.77
N ASN A 78 -20.01 -20.50 -19.64
CA ASN A 78 -18.97 -21.11 -20.46
C ASN A 78 -17.84 -20.11 -20.75
N GLU A 79 -16.85 -20.53 -21.56
CA GLU A 79 -15.68 -19.70 -21.89
C GLU A 79 -15.99 -18.45 -22.69
N THR A 80 -17.09 -18.46 -23.42
CA THR A 80 -17.49 -17.36 -24.30
C THR A 80 -18.52 -16.42 -23.67
N ASP A 81 -19.12 -16.80 -22.53
CA ASP A 81 -20.12 -16.04 -21.82
C ASP A 81 -19.45 -14.97 -20.94
N MET A 82 -19.00 -13.88 -21.53
CA MET A 82 -18.32 -12.78 -20.87
C MET A 82 -19.26 -11.59 -20.70
N GLY A 83 -19.08 -10.84 -19.59
CA GLY A 83 -19.72 -9.56 -19.39
C GLY A 83 -19.11 -8.47 -20.28
N LEU A 84 -19.81 -7.36 -20.39
CA LEU A 84 -19.29 -6.16 -21.02
C LEU A 84 -19.77 -4.93 -20.23
N THR A 85 -18.85 -4.22 -19.62
CA THR A 85 -19.21 -3.01 -18.87
C THR A 85 -19.43 -1.81 -19.77
N SER A 86 -20.36 -0.94 -19.37
CA SER A 86 -20.57 0.37 -19.98
C SER A 86 -20.00 1.54 -19.14
N ILE A 87 -19.45 1.24 -17.98
CA ILE A 87 -19.03 2.25 -17.00
C ILE A 87 -17.72 2.93 -17.41
N VAL A 88 -16.77 2.15 -17.93
CA VAL A 88 -15.41 2.62 -18.31
C VAL A 88 -15.05 2.06 -19.66
N MET A 89 -14.39 2.87 -20.49
CA MET A 89 -13.73 2.43 -21.72
C MET A 89 -12.21 2.58 -21.59
N HIS A 90 -11.49 1.58 -22.09
CA HIS A 90 -10.03 1.66 -22.12
C HIS A 90 -9.55 2.62 -23.20
N LYS A 91 -8.72 3.59 -22.80
CA LYS A 91 -8.10 4.57 -23.73
C LYS A 91 -6.61 4.29 -23.88
N ILE A 92 -6.10 4.44 -25.10
CA ILE A 92 -4.68 4.26 -25.42
C ILE A 92 -4.14 5.59 -25.96
N ASP A 93 -3.60 6.41 -25.06
CA ASP A 93 -3.01 7.71 -25.42
C ASP A 93 -1.56 7.51 -25.89
N THR A 94 -1.32 7.63 -27.19
CA THR A 94 0.00 7.55 -27.80
C THR A 94 0.54 8.93 -28.20
N ALA A 95 -0.15 10.02 -27.84
CA ALA A 95 0.10 11.36 -28.37
C ALA A 95 0.24 11.31 -29.92
N ASP A 96 1.21 12.02 -30.45
CA ASP A 96 1.50 12.10 -31.91
C ASP A 96 2.53 11.04 -32.35
N ALA A 97 2.62 9.90 -31.65
CA ALA A 97 3.57 8.86 -32.01
C ALA A 97 3.18 8.16 -33.30
N GLU A 98 4.17 7.95 -34.18
CA GLU A 98 4.02 7.15 -35.39
C GLU A 98 3.57 5.72 -35.07
N PRO A 99 2.69 5.12 -35.90
CA PRO A 99 2.22 3.77 -35.72
C PRO A 99 3.35 2.75 -35.70
N ALA A 100 3.44 1.99 -34.60
CA ALA A 100 4.41 0.91 -34.45
C ALA A 100 4.03 -0.26 -35.36
N ARG A 101 4.89 -0.61 -36.31
CA ARG A 101 4.67 -1.69 -37.26
C ARG A 101 5.74 -2.77 -37.11
N GLN A 102 5.33 -3.96 -36.72
CA GLN A 102 6.17 -5.16 -36.69
C GLN A 102 6.01 -5.93 -38.02
N VAL A 103 7.12 -6.48 -38.53
CA VAL A 103 7.07 -7.41 -39.68
C VAL A 103 6.53 -8.76 -39.20
N LEU A 104 5.66 -9.39 -40.00
CA LEU A 104 5.11 -10.70 -39.71
C LEU A 104 6.25 -11.74 -39.55
N ARG A 105 6.28 -12.38 -38.39
CA ARG A 105 7.28 -13.41 -38.08
C ARG A 105 6.78 -14.78 -38.47
N ARG A 106 7.68 -15.60 -39.07
CA ARG A 106 7.41 -17.01 -39.32
C ARG A 106 7.19 -17.73 -37.97
N GLN A 107 6.10 -18.47 -37.88
CA GLN A 107 5.73 -19.26 -36.72
C GLN A 107 6.11 -20.73 -36.88
N SER A 108 6.32 -21.45 -35.79
CA SER A 108 6.44 -22.90 -35.79
C SER A 108 5.08 -23.54 -36.04
N LYS A 109 5.03 -24.81 -36.53
CA LYS A 109 3.78 -25.52 -36.80
C LYS A 109 2.84 -25.55 -35.57
N PRO A 110 3.29 -25.89 -34.32
CA PRO A 110 2.43 -25.85 -33.16
C PRO A 110 1.92 -24.41 -32.83
N ALA A 111 2.71 -23.39 -33.11
CA ALA A 111 2.26 -22.02 -32.89
C ALA A 111 1.23 -21.59 -33.94
N THR A 112 1.36 -22.04 -35.17
CA THR A 112 0.36 -21.82 -36.22
C THR A 112 -0.97 -22.46 -35.86
N GLU A 113 -0.95 -23.71 -35.43
CA GLU A 113 -2.14 -24.45 -34.99
C GLU A 113 -2.85 -23.76 -33.80
N ALA A 114 -2.08 -23.24 -32.82
CA ALA A 114 -2.65 -22.48 -31.71
C ALA A 114 -3.29 -21.16 -32.17
N ILE A 115 -2.70 -20.46 -33.16
CA ILE A 115 -3.29 -19.24 -33.74
C ILE A 115 -4.55 -19.58 -34.53
N ASP A 116 -4.56 -20.72 -35.27
CA ASP A 116 -5.70 -21.23 -36.04
C ASP A 116 -6.91 -21.54 -35.18
N GLN A 117 -6.69 -21.91 -33.93
CA GLN A 117 -7.76 -22.13 -32.95
C GLN A 117 -8.21 -20.79 -32.32
N MET A 118 -7.25 -19.93 -31.93
CA MET A 118 -7.53 -18.69 -31.22
C MET A 118 -8.30 -17.65 -32.06
N VAL A 119 -7.86 -17.39 -33.30
CA VAL A 119 -8.43 -16.29 -34.10
C VAL A 119 -9.92 -16.50 -34.42
N PRO A 120 -10.36 -17.68 -34.89
CA PRO A 120 -11.78 -17.93 -35.11
C PRO A 120 -12.61 -17.83 -33.83
N GLU A 121 -12.07 -18.28 -32.68
CA GLU A 121 -12.76 -18.18 -31.40
C GLU A 121 -12.95 -16.70 -30.99
N LEU A 122 -11.92 -15.88 -31.08
CA LEU A 122 -11.99 -14.45 -30.76
C LEU A 122 -12.92 -13.68 -31.71
N LEU A 123 -13.00 -14.08 -32.99
CA LEU A 123 -13.96 -13.51 -33.95
C LEU A 123 -15.40 -13.93 -33.61
N ARG A 124 -15.62 -15.22 -33.31
CA ARG A 124 -16.95 -15.77 -32.91
C ARG A 124 -17.47 -15.10 -31.63
N THR A 125 -16.59 -14.84 -30.67
CA THR A 125 -16.96 -14.14 -29.42
C THR A 125 -17.10 -12.63 -29.57
N GLY A 126 -16.74 -12.07 -30.75
CA GLY A 126 -16.81 -10.63 -31.00
C GLY A 126 -15.76 -9.82 -30.22
N LEU A 127 -14.73 -10.45 -29.68
CA LEU A 127 -13.63 -9.78 -29.00
C LEU A 127 -12.70 -9.04 -29.95
N ILE A 128 -12.57 -9.56 -31.17
CA ILE A 128 -11.78 -8.94 -32.25
C ILE A 128 -12.62 -8.73 -33.50
N GLU A 129 -12.13 -7.89 -34.38
CA GLU A 129 -12.67 -7.60 -35.70
C GLU A 129 -11.54 -7.49 -36.72
N PRO A 130 -11.77 -7.69 -38.05
CA PRO A 130 -10.78 -7.44 -39.08
C PRO A 130 -10.28 -6.00 -39.03
N SER A 131 -9.01 -5.76 -39.35
CA SER A 131 -8.37 -4.46 -39.23
C SER A 131 -7.63 -4.06 -40.51
N VAL A 132 -7.69 -2.77 -40.83
CA VAL A 132 -6.87 -2.10 -41.88
C VAL A 132 -5.90 -1.09 -41.24
N SER A 133 -5.66 -1.22 -39.94
CA SER A 133 -4.87 -0.29 -39.14
C SER A 133 -3.40 -0.22 -39.62
N PRO A 134 -2.75 0.94 -39.54
CA PRO A 134 -1.32 1.10 -39.75
C PRO A 134 -0.49 0.47 -38.61
N TRP A 135 -1.09 0.22 -37.43
CA TRP A 135 -0.44 -0.47 -36.32
C TRP A 135 -0.40 -1.98 -36.58
N ALA A 136 0.71 -2.63 -36.23
CA ALA A 136 0.84 -4.07 -36.39
C ALA A 136 1.72 -4.69 -35.30
N ALA A 137 1.14 -5.52 -34.45
CA ALA A 137 1.84 -6.31 -33.45
C ALA A 137 1.88 -7.80 -33.86
N ASN A 138 2.92 -8.53 -33.43
CA ASN A 138 3.01 -9.98 -33.67
C ASN A 138 2.35 -10.78 -32.53
N ILE A 139 1.92 -12.00 -32.85
CA ILE A 139 1.52 -12.98 -31.85
C ILE A 139 2.76 -13.73 -31.36
N VAL A 140 2.86 -13.91 -30.06
CA VAL A 140 3.85 -14.75 -29.38
C VAL A 140 3.13 -15.88 -28.66
N VAL A 141 3.47 -17.11 -29.02
CA VAL A 141 2.89 -18.31 -28.38
C VAL A 141 3.82 -18.79 -27.29
N VAL A 142 3.29 -18.89 -26.06
CA VAL A 142 4.00 -19.36 -24.88
C VAL A 142 3.33 -20.64 -24.38
N ARG A 143 4.11 -21.64 -23.99
CA ARG A 143 3.60 -22.86 -23.34
C ARG A 143 3.33 -22.59 -21.87
N LYS A 144 2.13 -22.95 -21.41
CA LYS A 144 1.80 -22.97 -19.99
C LYS A 144 2.45 -24.17 -19.29
N LYS A 145 2.39 -24.21 -17.95
CA LYS A 145 2.90 -25.35 -17.14
C LYS A 145 2.16 -26.66 -17.43
N ASP A 146 0.90 -26.59 -17.80
CA ASP A 146 0.05 -27.72 -18.20
C ASP A 146 0.30 -28.22 -19.65
N GLY A 147 1.29 -27.62 -20.34
CA GLY A 147 1.63 -27.94 -21.74
C GLY A 147 0.75 -27.23 -22.78
N SER A 148 -0.36 -26.60 -22.40
CA SER A 148 -1.25 -25.88 -23.32
C SER A 148 -0.59 -24.61 -23.87
N ALA A 149 -0.99 -24.21 -25.10
CA ALA A 149 -0.49 -22.99 -25.72
C ALA A 149 -1.27 -21.77 -25.23
N ARG A 150 -0.54 -20.68 -24.91
CA ARG A 150 -1.11 -19.35 -24.65
C ARG A 150 -0.61 -18.41 -25.71
N CYS A 151 -1.51 -17.87 -26.52
CA CYS A 151 -1.20 -16.83 -27.47
C CYS A 151 -1.24 -15.45 -26.79
N CYS A 152 -0.19 -14.66 -26.94
CA CYS A 152 -0.08 -13.32 -26.41
C CYS A 152 0.27 -12.36 -27.54
N ILE A 153 -0.27 -11.14 -27.54
CA ILE A 153 0.09 -10.13 -28.51
C ILE A 153 1.27 -9.31 -27.98
N ASP A 154 2.28 -9.09 -28.82
CA ASP A 154 3.49 -8.34 -28.47
C ASP A 154 3.28 -6.83 -28.52
N TYR A 155 2.65 -6.28 -27.51
CA TYR A 155 2.41 -4.84 -27.38
C TYR A 155 3.60 -4.04 -26.83
N ARG A 156 4.82 -4.59 -26.75
CA ARG A 156 5.97 -3.86 -26.19
C ARG A 156 6.26 -2.55 -26.90
N GLN A 157 6.15 -2.50 -28.23
CA GLN A 157 6.35 -1.26 -29.01
C GLN A 157 5.22 -0.26 -28.77
N LEU A 158 3.96 -0.68 -28.78
CA LEU A 158 2.82 0.16 -28.43
C LEU A 158 2.97 0.69 -27.00
N ASN A 159 3.30 -0.18 -26.07
CA ASN A 159 3.49 0.19 -24.66
C ASN A 159 4.63 1.20 -24.46
N ALA A 160 5.66 1.19 -25.31
CA ALA A 160 6.77 2.14 -25.21
C ALA A 160 6.33 3.58 -25.51
N VAL A 161 5.41 3.77 -26.46
CA VAL A 161 4.88 5.08 -26.86
C VAL A 161 3.60 5.48 -26.15
N THR A 162 2.95 4.56 -25.43
CA THR A 162 1.73 4.85 -24.67
C THR A 162 2.05 5.63 -23.38
N LYS A 163 1.36 6.73 -23.12
CA LYS A 163 1.42 7.46 -21.85
C LYS A 163 0.99 6.56 -20.71
N LYS A 164 1.87 6.44 -19.70
CA LYS A 164 1.61 5.56 -18.54
C LYS A 164 0.59 6.18 -17.61
N ASP A 165 -0.49 5.47 -17.34
CA ASP A 165 -1.44 5.80 -16.28
C ASP A 165 -0.80 5.50 -14.91
N ARG A 166 -0.96 6.43 -13.95
CA ARG A 166 -0.45 6.33 -12.58
C ARG A 166 -1.57 6.09 -11.58
N TYR A 167 -2.63 5.42 -12.00
CA TYR A 167 -3.71 5.09 -11.07
C TYR A 167 -3.18 4.26 -9.90
N PRO A 168 -3.44 4.66 -8.64
CA PRO A 168 -2.90 3.97 -7.49
C PRO A 168 -3.56 2.59 -7.32
N LEU A 169 -2.75 1.54 -7.22
CA LEU A 169 -3.24 0.24 -6.77
C LEU A 169 -3.35 0.25 -5.23
N PRO A 170 -4.35 -0.43 -4.66
CA PRO A 170 -4.45 -0.60 -3.22
C PRO A 170 -3.18 -1.25 -2.65
N ARG A 171 -2.75 -0.83 -1.47
CA ARG A 171 -1.62 -1.48 -0.80
C ARG A 171 -2.04 -2.83 -0.27
N THR A 172 -1.27 -3.87 -0.55
CA THR A 172 -1.53 -5.23 -0.08
C THR A 172 -1.70 -5.27 1.44
N ASP A 173 -0.83 -4.56 2.19
CA ASP A 173 -0.93 -4.48 3.65
C ASP A 173 -2.27 -3.92 4.10
N SER A 174 -2.72 -2.81 3.51
CA SER A 174 -4.02 -2.19 3.85
C SER A 174 -5.20 -3.10 3.51
N CYS A 175 -5.09 -3.86 2.41
CA CYS A 175 -6.10 -4.85 2.04
C CYS A 175 -6.20 -5.97 3.08
N LEU A 176 -5.06 -6.50 3.52
CA LEU A 176 -5.01 -7.57 4.52
C LEU A 176 -5.53 -7.08 5.88
N ASP A 177 -5.13 -5.88 6.29
CA ASP A 177 -5.52 -5.30 7.59
C ASP A 177 -7.02 -5.02 7.69
N SER A 178 -7.71 -4.69 6.57
CA SER A 178 -9.15 -4.41 6.57
C SER A 178 -10.03 -5.64 6.83
N MET A 179 -9.47 -6.85 6.76
CA MET A 179 -10.19 -8.10 7.03
C MET A 179 -10.17 -8.51 8.50
N ASN A 180 -9.72 -7.63 9.38
CA ASN A 180 -9.63 -7.91 10.82
C ASN A 180 -10.96 -8.37 11.42
N GLY A 181 -10.91 -9.40 12.28
CA GLY A 181 -12.05 -9.97 12.97
C GLY A 181 -13.02 -10.74 12.08
N SER A 182 -12.73 -10.90 10.79
CA SER A 182 -13.55 -11.69 9.87
C SER A 182 -13.31 -13.19 10.06
N LYS A 183 -14.38 -13.96 9.96
CA LYS A 183 -14.39 -15.43 10.11
C LYS A 183 -14.85 -16.14 8.85
N TRP A 184 -15.49 -15.41 7.94
CA TRP A 184 -16.05 -15.95 6.70
C TRP A 184 -15.54 -15.13 5.52
N PHE A 185 -15.16 -15.83 4.47
CA PHE A 185 -14.54 -15.24 3.29
C PHE A 185 -15.16 -15.84 2.02
N SER A 186 -15.31 -15.00 0.98
CA SER A 186 -15.64 -15.45 -0.36
C SER A 186 -14.74 -14.76 -1.36
N THR A 187 -14.14 -15.53 -2.27
CA THR A 187 -13.30 -14.99 -3.35
C THR A 187 -13.95 -15.21 -4.71
N PHE A 188 -13.84 -14.22 -5.59
CA PHE A 188 -14.38 -14.23 -6.94
C PHE A 188 -13.28 -13.93 -7.94
N ASP A 189 -13.18 -14.75 -8.98
CA ASP A 189 -12.35 -14.54 -10.16
C ASP A 189 -13.26 -14.04 -11.29
N LEU A 190 -12.99 -12.86 -11.83
CA LEU A 190 -13.77 -12.30 -12.93
C LEU A 190 -13.42 -12.99 -14.25
N ARG A 191 -14.44 -13.37 -15.02
CA ARG A 191 -14.26 -14.11 -16.27
C ARG A 191 -13.49 -13.31 -17.30
N SER A 192 -12.22 -13.64 -17.56
CA SER A 192 -11.38 -12.90 -18.51
C SER A 192 -11.46 -11.39 -18.29
N ALA A 193 -11.31 -10.93 -17.07
CA ALA A 193 -11.61 -9.60 -16.54
C ALA A 193 -11.36 -8.44 -17.51
N TYR A 194 -10.20 -8.41 -18.16
CA TYR A 194 -9.84 -7.32 -19.10
C TYR A 194 -10.73 -7.31 -20.34
N HIS A 195 -11.16 -8.47 -20.85
CA HIS A 195 -12.06 -8.54 -22.00
C HIS A 195 -13.49 -8.05 -21.71
N GLN A 196 -13.84 -7.82 -20.45
CA GLN A 196 -15.12 -7.22 -20.09
C GLN A 196 -15.12 -5.68 -20.17
N VAL A 197 -14.00 -5.06 -20.52
CA VAL A 197 -13.86 -3.61 -20.69
C VAL A 197 -13.76 -3.29 -22.18
N PRO A 198 -14.65 -2.46 -22.76
CA PRO A 198 -14.55 -2.05 -24.16
C PRO A 198 -13.36 -1.10 -24.36
N ILE A 199 -12.76 -1.15 -25.55
CA ILE A 199 -11.79 -0.16 -26.00
C ILE A 199 -12.53 1.02 -26.62
N ASN A 200 -12.08 2.23 -26.32
CA ASN A 200 -12.57 3.45 -26.97
C ASN A 200 -12.38 3.33 -28.48
N PHE A 201 -13.42 3.65 -29.25
CA PHE A 201 -13.49 3.35 -30.70
C PHE A 201 -12.24 3.82 -31.49
N PRO A 202 -11.75 5.08 -31.33
CA PRO A 202 -10.55 5.55 -32.03
C PRO A 202 -9.26 4.82 -31.62
N ASP A 203 -9.25 4.15 -30.49
CA ASP A 203 -8.05 3.48 -29.97
C ASP A 203 -7.99 2.00 -30.35
N ARG A 204 -9.07 1.43 -30.93
CA ARG A 204 -9.10 0.01 -31.33
C ARG A 204 -8.03 -0.33 -32.35
N GLU A 205 -7.81 0.55 -33.32
CA GLU A 205 -6.80 0.36 -34.35
C GLU A 205 -5.38 0.18 -33.80
N LYS A 206 -5.06 0.81 -32.64
CA LYS A 206 -3.76 0.68 -31.97
C LYS A 206 -3.50 -0.72 -31.42
N THR A 207 -4.56 -1.51 -31.21
CA THR A 207 -4.46 -2.89 -30.76
C THR A 207 -4.31 -3.91 -31.88
N SER A 208 -4.15 -3.44 -33.10
CA SER A 208 -4.06 -4.31 -34.27
C SER A 208 -2.86 -5.28 -34.19
N PHE A 209 -3.13 -6.51 -34.55
CA PHE A 209 -2.12 -7.56 -34.63
C PHE A 209 -2.22 -8.32 -35.96
N ILE A 210 -1.12 -8.89 -36.39
CA ILE A 210 -0.98 -9.60 -37.65
C ILE A 210 -0.64 -11.07 -37.44
N CYS A 211 -1.22 -11.91 -38.26
CA CYS A 211 -0.89 -13.31 -38.36
C CYS A 211 -1.07 -13.81 -39.81
N HIS A 212 -0.81 -15.10 -40.08
CA HIS A 212 -0.97 -15.68 -41.40
C HIS A 212 -2.43 -15.65 -41.91
N ARG A 213 -3.42 -15.43 -41.02
CA ARG A 213 -4.83 -15.29 -41.36
C ARG A 213 -5.25 -13.85 -41.69
N GLY A 214 -4.36 -12.89 -41.58
CA GLY A 214 -4.66 -11.48 -41.82
C GLY A 214 -4.34 -10.57 -40.66
N SER A 215 -4.99 -9.41 -40.65
CA SER A 215 -4.88 -8.38 -39.63
C SER A 215 -6.18 -8.24 -38.85
N PHE A 216 -6.10 -8.15 -37.54
CA PHE A 216 -7.24 -8.07 -36.63
C PHE A 216 -6.97 -7.05 -35.52
N GLN A 217 -8.01 -6.43 -34.97
CA GLN A 217 -7.93 -5.52 -33.84
C GLN A 217 -8.94 -5.91 -32.74
N TYR A 218 -8.63 -5.55 -31.51
CA TYR A 218 -9.51 -5.83 -30.39
C TYR A 218 -10.64 -4.77 -30.23
N ARG A 219 -11.84 -5.22 -29.96
CA ARG A 219 -13.00 -4.41 -29.55
C ARG A 219 -13.00 -4.19 -28.02
N THR A 220 -12.46 -5.13 -27.30
CA THR A 220 -12.33 -5.12 -25.83
C THR A 220 -10.86 -5.13 -25.43
N MET A 221 -10.58 -4.72 -24.20
CA MET A 221 -9.22 -4.56 -23.70
C MET A 221 -8.48 -5.91 -23.63
N PRO A 222 -7.42 -6.13 -24.43
CA PRO A 222 -6.64 -7.37 -24.39
C PRO A 222 -5.62 -7.37 -23.25
N PHE A 223 -5.12 -8.56 -22.96
CA PHE A 223 -3.94 -8.70 -22.11
C PHE A 223 -2.68 -8.10 -22.76
N GLY A 224 -1.77 -7.57 -21.92
CA GLY A 224 -0.48 -7.07 -22.39
C GLY A 224 -0.40 -5.57 -22.63
N LEU A 225 -1.50 -4.82 -22.57
CA LEU A 225 -1.49 -3.36 -22.58
C LEU A 225 -1.01 -2.81 -21.23
N CYS A 226 -0.12 -1.79 -21.25
CA CYS A 226 0.54 -1.27 -20.04
C CYS A 226 -0.43 -0.62 -19.03
N ASN A 227 -1.55 -0.06 -19.50
CA ASN A 227 -2.53 0.62 -18.65
C ASN A 227 -3.77 -0.24 -18.34
N ALA A 228 -3.79 -1.51 -18.77
CA ALA A 228 -4.94 -2.39 -18.57
C ALA A 228 -5.29 -2.56 -17.09
N GLY A 229 -4.28 -2.84 -16.24
CA GLY A 229 -4.46 -2.95 -14.80
C GLY A 229 -5.00 -1.68 -14.15
N ALA A 230 -4.48 -0.51 -14.54
CA ALA A 230 -4.95 0.79 -14.04
C ALA A 230 -6.42 1.07 -14.42
N THR A 231 -6.80 0.77 -15.67
CA THR A 231 -8.18 0.93 -16.13
C THR A 231 -9.11 -0.02 -15.38
N PHE A 232 -8.70 -1.27 -15.18
CA PHE A 232 -9.52 -2.27 -14.51
C PHE A 232 -9.68 -1.97 -13.01
N GLN A 233 -8.61 -1.56 -12.32
CA GLN A 233 -8.70 -1.14 -10.92
C GLN A 233 -9.65 0.06 -10.77
N ARG A 234 -9.55 1.06 -11.65
CA ARG A 234 -10.47 2.22 -11.66
C ARG A 234 -11.93 1.79 -11.85
N LEU A 235 -12.18 0.81 -12.73
CA LEU A 235 -13.51 0.24 -12.90
C LEU A 235 -14.01 -0.37 -11.58
N MET A 236 -13.19 -1.23 -10.95
CA MET A 236 -13.58 -1.90 -9.71
C MET A 236 -13.80 -0.91 -8.56
N ASP A 237 -12.99 0.14 -8.46
CA ASP A 237 -13.16 1.19 -7.45
C ASP A 237 -14.48 1.97 -7.64
N VAL A 238 -14.91 2.16 -8.90
CA VAL A 238 -16.23 2.76 -9.20
C VAL A 238 -17.37 1.80 -8.88
N VAL A 239 -17.25 0.54 -9.30
CA VAL A 239 -18.29 -0.50 -9.09
C VAL A 239 -18.49 -0.76 -7.60
N LEU A 240 -17.44 -0.89 -6.84
CA LEU A 240 -17.48 -1.20 -5.41
C LEU A 240 -17.39 0.04 -4.51
N ASN A 241 -17.66 1.22 -5.07
CA ASN A 241 -17.64 2.46 -4.29
C ASN A 241 -18.59 2.39 -3.08
N GLY A 242 -18.08 2.77 -1.91
CA GLY A 242 -18.78 2.69 -0.62
C GLY A 242 -18.79 1.31 0.03
N LEU A 243 -18.41 0.24 -0.67
CA LEU A 243 -18.28 -1.12 -0.14
C LEU A 243 -16.82 -1.52 0.09
N SER A 244 -15.90 -1.02 -0.74
CA SER A 244 -14.47 -1.33 -0.68
C SER A 244 -13.87 -0.98 0.68
N LEU A 245 -12.96 -1.82 1.21
CA LEU A 245 -12.31 -1.75 2.53
C LEU A 245 -13.27 -1.94 3.74
N ARG A 246 -14.57 -2.05 3.52
CA ARG A 246 -15.57 -2.23 4.59
C ARG A 246 -16.17 -3.62 4.61
N ILE A 247 -16.56 -4.13 3.44
CA ILE A 247 -17.23 -5.43 3.30
C ILE A 247 -16.57 -6.30 2.23
N CYS A 248 -15.86 -5.69 1.29
CA CYS A 248 -15.16 -6.37 0.20
C CYS A 248 -13.90 -5.61 -0.20
N LEU A 249 -13.07 -6.24 -1.01
CA LEU A 249 -11.90 -5.67 -1.65
C LEU A 249 -11.81 -6.15 -3.08
N ALA A 250 -11.29 -5.28 -3.96
CA ALA A 250 -10.88 -5.66 -5.28
C ALA A 250 -9.41 -5.27 -5.50
N TYR A 251 -8.61 -6.22 -5.92
CA TYR A 251 -7.25 -6.01 -6.35
C TYR A 251 -7.09 -6.54 -7.78
N LEU A 252 -7.16 -5.62 -8.75
CA LEU A 252 -7.30 -5.99 -10.15
C LEU A 252 -8.53 -6.89 -10.37
N ASP A 253 -8.32 -8.11 -10.82
CA ASP A 253 -9.34 -9.11 -11.14
C ASP A 253 -9.76 -10.00 -9.96
N ASP A 254 -9.02 -9.97 -8.85
CA ASP A 254 -9.33 -10.71 -7.63
C ASP A 254 -10.26 -9.90 -6.71
N VAL A 255 -11.45 -10.41 -6.42
CA VAL A 255 -12.41 -9.81 -5.47
C VAL A 255 -12.58 -10.73 -4.27
N ILE A 256 -12.53 -10.16 -3.06
CA ILE A 256 -12.82 -10.87 -1.81
C ILE A 256 -13.92 -10.15 -1.03
N VAL A 257 -14.85 -10.93 -0.50
CA VAL A 257 -15.89 -10.48 0.46
C VAL A 257 -15.59 -11.16 1.80
N PHE A 258 -15.75 -10.43 2.89
CA PHE A 258 -15.42 -10.92 4.23
C PHE A 258 -16.44 -10.44 5.26
N SER A 259 -16.67 -11.22 6.32
CA SER A 259 -17.61 -10.90 7.41
C SER A 259 -17.29 -11.64 8.70
N ARG A 260 -17.96 -11.24 9.79
CA ARG A 260 -17.82 -11.87 11.11
C ARG A 260 -18.70 -13.11 11.27
N ASP A 261 -19.89 -13.09 10.70
CA ASP A 261 -20.87 -14.17 10.75
C ASP A 261 -21.46 -14.48 9.38
N LEU A 262 -22.27 -15.55 9.28
CA LEU A 262 -22.86 -16.05 8.05
C LEU A 262 -23.99 -15.19 7.52
N ASP A 263 -24.83 -14.66 8.40
CA ASP A 263 -25.99 -13.86 8.00
C ASP A 263 -25.51 -12.51 7.39
N GLU A 264 -24.57 -11.88 8.07
CA GLU A 264 -23.88 -10.70 7.53
C GLU A 264 -23.20 -10.99 6.18
N HIS A 265 -22.61 -12.19 6.04
CA HIS A 265 -21.94 -12.58 4.81
C HIS A 265 -22.89 -12.66 3.61
N LEU A 266 -24.06 -13.26 3.78
CA LEU A 266 -25.08 -13.34 2.73
C LEU A 266 -25.58 -11.95 2.29
N VAL A 267 -25.78 -11.04 3.25
CA VAL A 267 -26.13 -9.65 2.96
C VAL A 267 -25.04 -8.95 2.15
N ARG A 268 -23.78 -9.12 2.56
CA ARG A 268 -22.63 -8.53 1.86
C ARG A 268 -22.44 -9.10 0.45
N LEU A 269 -22.65 -10.42 0.27
CA LEU A 269 -22.63 -11.07 -1.04
C LEU A 269 -23.68 -10.47 -1.96
N ARG A 270 -24.91 -10.26 -1.46
CA ARG A 270 -26.00 -9.63 -2.22
C ARG A 270 -25.58 -8.26 -2.73
N GLN A 271 -25.05 -7.42 -1.85
CA GLN A 271 -24.60 -6.06 -2.22
C GLN A 271 -23.51 -6.09 -3.30
N VAL A 272 -22.57 -7.02 -3.21
CA VAL A 272 -21.51 -7.15 -4.22
C VAL A 272 -22.07 -7.65 -5.55
N PHE A 273 -22.97 -8.64 -5.53
CA PHE A 273 -23.60 -9.13 -6.77
C PHE A 273 -24.46 -8.08 -7.44
N GLU A 274 -25.21 -7.27 -6.70
CA GLU A 274 -25.97 -6.12 -7.24
C GLU A 274 -25.06 -5.14 -7.98
N ARG A 275 -23.89 -4.83 -7.40
CA ARG A 275 -22.90 -3.94 -8.03
C ARG A 275 -22.29 -4.55 -9.31
N LEU A 276 -21.94 -5.83 -9.28
CA LEU A 276 -21.40 -6.53 -10.44
C LEU A 276 -22.46 -6.63 -11.56
N GLN A 277 -23.71 -6.93 -11.21
CA GLN A 277 -24.83 -6.99 -12.16
C GLN A 277 -25.08 -5.62 -12.82
N ALA A 278 -25.15 -4.55 -12.03
CA ALA A 278 -25.31 -3.19 -12.54
C ALA A 278 -24.15 -2.75 -13.45
N ALA A 279 -22.96 -3.27 -13.20
CA ALA A 279 -21.77 -3.02 -14.01
C ALA A 279 -21.68 -3.90 -15.27
N GLY A 280 -22.54 -4.91 -15.43
CA GLY A 280 -22.48 -5.88 -16.51
C GLY A 280 -21.28 -6.82 -16.45
N LEU A 281 -20.72 -7.03 -15.25
CA LEU A 281 -19.54 -7.87 -15.02
C LEU A 281 -19.93 -9.31 -14.67
N LYS A 282 -19.13 -10.27 -15.15
CA LYS A 282 -19.35 -11.70 -14.89
C LYS A 282 -18.18 -12.35 -14.18
N VAL A 283 -18.50 -13.21 -13.21
CA VAL A 283 -17.54 -14.04 -12.49
C VAL A 283 -17.43 -15.42 -13.12
N LYS A 284 -16.31 -16.09 -12.89
CA LYS A 284 -16.07 -17.48 -13.31
C LYS A 284 -16.39 -18.44 -12.16
N PRO A 285 -17.55 -19.13 -12.15
CA PRO A 285 -18.03 -19.94 -11.03
C PRO A 285 -17.03 -20.99 -10.54
N SER A 286 -16.38 -21.71 -11.45
CA SER A 286 -15.41 -22.77 -11.12
C SER A 286 -14.17 -22.29 -10.36
N LYS A 287 -13.90 -20.99 -10.36
CA LYS A 287 -12.80 -20.39 -9.60
C LYS A 287 -13.27 -19.60 -8.37
N CYS A 288 -14.57 -19.47 -8.17
CA CYS A 288 -15.10 -18.83 -6.98
C CYS A 288 -15.01 -19.77 -5.77
N ARG A 289 -14.67 -19.22 -4.63
CA ARG A 289 -14.69 -19.89 -3.33
C ARG A 289 -15.64 -19.11 -2.43
N ILE A 290 -16.74 -19.69 -2.04
CA ILE A 290 -17.81 -19.00 -1.31
C ILE A 290 -17.95 -19.61 0.08
N LEU A 291 -18.22 -18.75 1.10
CA LEU A 291 -18.42 -19.15 2.50
C LEU A 291 -17.33 -20.08 3.02
N GLN A 292 -16.08 -19.64 2.90
CA GLN A 292 -14.91 -20.37 3.38
C GLN A 292 -14.44 -19.81 4.72
N ARG A 293 -13.95 -20.69 5.60
CA ARG A 293 -13.23 -20.30 6.82
C ARG A 293 -11.81 -19.84 6.54
N GLN A 294 -11.26 -20.27 5.43
CA GLN A 294 -9.91 -19.98 5.00
C GLN A 294 -9.86 -19.79 3.49
N VAL A 295 -9.17 -18.76 3.04
CA VAL A 295 -8.98 -18.46 1.62
C VAL A 295 -7.54 -18.02 1.30
N SER A 296 -7.11 -18.28 0.06
CA SER A 296 -5.89 -17.68 -0.48
C SER A 296 -6.26 -16.39 -1.22
N PHE A 297 -5.63 -15.26 -0.81
CA PHE A 297 -5.82 -13.96 -1.43
C PHE A 297 -4.49 -13.21 -1.48
N LEU A 298 -4.13 -12.67 -2.63
CA LEU A 298 -2.86 -11.96 -2.86
C LEU A 298 -1.65 -12.75 -2.36
N GLY A 299 -1.60 -14.06 -2.59
CA GLY A 299 -0.48 -14.93 -2.18
C GLY A 299 -0.32 -15.11 -0.67
N HIS A 300 -1.34 -14.85 0.11
CA HIS A 300 -1.44 -15.11 1.54
C HIS A 300 -2.63 -16.02 1.82
N VAL A 301 -2.55 -16.79 2.86
CA VAL A 301 -3.69 -17.56 3.41
C VAL A 301 -4.25 -16.77 4.58
N ILE A 302 -5.56 -16.54 4.56
CA ILE A 302 -6.30 -15.73 5.52
C ILE A 302 -7.35 -16.59 6.17
N ASN A 303 -7.41 -16.56 7.50
CA ASN A 303 -8.42 -17.23 8.31
C ASN A 303 -8.77 -16.38 9.55
N SER A 304 -9.56 -16.91 10.47
CA SER A 304 -9.95 -16.23 11.71
C SER A 304 -8.78 -15.98 12.69
N GLU A 305 -7.70 -16.73 12.60
CA GLU A 305 -6.52 -16.59 13.46
C GLU A 305 -5.58 -15.50 12.94
N GLY A 306 -5.63 -15.22 11.65
CA GLY A 306 -4.78 -14.19 11.05
C GLY A 306 -4.36 -14.48 9.61
N ILE A 307 -3.16 -14.04 9.28
CA ILE A 307 -2.57 -14.09 7.94
C ILE A 307 -1.32 -14.96 7.99
N SER A 308 -1.24 -15.92 7.08
CA SER A 308 -0.06 -16.77 6.89
C SER A 308 0.44 -16.73 5.45
N THR A 309 1.62 -17.24 5.24
CA THR A 309 2.21 -17.39 3.91
C THR A 309 1.49 -18.48 3.11
N ASP A 310 1.40 -18.31 1.77
CA ASP A 310 0.79 -19.30 0.88
C ASP A 310 1.67 -20.57 0.80
N PRO A 311 1.15 -21.77 1.16
CA PRO A 311 1.90 -23.02 1.15
C PRO A 311 2.52 -23.38 -0.22
N GLU A 312 1.83 -23.04 -1.33
CA GLU A 312 2.39 -23.30 -2.68
C GLU A 312 3.60 -22.42 -2.97
N LYS A 313 3.54 -21.16 -2.51
CA LYS A 313 4.67 -20.23 -2.65
C LYS A 313 5.83 -20.62 -1.75
N ILE A 314 5.54 -21.07 -0.53
CA ILE A 314 6.56 -21.56 0.40
C ILE A 314 7.22 -22.85 -0.11
N ARG A 315 6.47 -23.76 -0.73
CA ARG A 315 7.06 -24.93 -1.40
C ARG A 315 8.01 -24.50 -2.51
N ALA A 316 7.62 -23.52 -3.33
CA ALA A 316 8.51 -22.98 -4.36
C ALA A 316 9.78 -22.35 -3.77
N VAL A 317 9.71 -21.73 -2.58
CA VAL A 317 10.89 -21.22 -1.86
C VAL A 317 11.74 -22.37 -1.33
N ALA A 318 11.11 -23.39 -0.72
CA ALA A 318 11.82 -24.58 -0.19
C ALA A 318 12.60 -25.33 -1.28
N GLU A 319 11.99 -25.50 -2.46
CA GLU A 319 12.57 -26.17 -3.61
C GLU A 319 13.46 -25.26 -4.48
N TRP A 320 13.64 -23.98 -4.09
CA TRP A 320 14.40 -23.02 -4.89
C TRP A 320 15.87 -23.47 -5.02
N PRO A 321 16.39 -23.62 -6.25
CA PRO A 321 17.76 -24.04 -6.46
C PRO A 321 18.74 -22.94 -6.04
N GLU A 322 19.97 -23.33 -5.76
CA GLU A 322 21.04 -22.38 -5.49
C GLU A 322 21.21 -21.39 -6.65
N PRO A 323 21.23 -20.08 -6.38
CA PRO A 323 21.39 -19.06 -7.42
C PRO A 323 22.75 -19.16 -8.12
N ARG A 324 22.74 -19.19 -9.45
CA ARG A 324 23.97 -19.25 -10.29
C ARG A 324 24.27 -17.93 -10.98
N SER A 325 23.41 -16.94 -10.84
CA SER A 325 23.58 -15.63 -11.45
C SER A 325 22.95 -14.52 -10.58
N ILE A 326 23.37 -13.26 -10.82
CA ILE A 326 22.77 -12.08 -10.19
C ILE A 326 21.25 -12.01 -10.49
N LYS A 327 20.80 -12.53 -11.65
CA LYS A 327 19.39 -12.59 -12.00
C LYS A 327 18.63 -13.54 -11.07
N ASP A 328 19.20 -14.69 -10.77
CA ASP A 328 18.59 -15.68 -9.88
C ASP A 328 18.50 -15.15 -8.45
N VAL A 329 19.59 -14.50 -7.98
CA VAL A 329 19.60 -13.81 -6.67
C VAL A 329 18.48 -12.75 -6.60
N ARG A 330 18.32 -11.93 -7.65
CA ARG A 330 17.25 -10.92 -7.67
C ARG A 330 15.86 -11.55 -7.65
N ALA A 331 15.67 -12.65 -8.35
CA ALA A 331 14.38 -13.36 -8.38
C ALA A 331 14.05 -13.94 -6.99
N PHE A 332 15.02 -14.61 -6.34
CA PHE A 332 14.86 -15.16 -5.00
C PHE A 332 14.60 -14.06 -3.95
N VAL A 333 15.47 -13.05 -3.89
CA VAL A 333 15.34 -11.93 -2.93
C VAL A 333 14.05 -11.14 -3.20
N GLY A 334 13.61 -11.02 -4.46
CA GLY A 334 12.33 -10.40 -4.81
C GLY A 334 11.15 -11.14 -4.19
N LEU A 335 11.11 -12.48 -4.33
CA LEU A 335 10.08 -13.31 -3.72
C LEU A 335 10.16 -13.29 -2.19
N ALA A 336 11.35 -13.46 -1.63
CA ALA A 336 11.55 -13.41 -0.18
C ALA A 336 11.15 -12.05 0.42
N SER A 337 11.42 -10.94 -0.27
CA SER A 337 11.05 -9.58 0.16
C SER A 337 9.54 -9.34 0.19
N TYR A 338 8.77 -10.08 -0.60
CA TYR A 338 7.31 -10.02 -0.56
C TYR A 338 6.77 -10.47 0.81
N TYR A 339 7.39 -11.50 1.41
CA TYR A 339 7.02 -12.05 2.71
C TYR A 339 7.87 -11.52 3.87
N ARG A 340 8.59 -10.39 3.68
CA ARG A 340 9.49 -9.85 4.70
C ARG A 340 8.82 -9.49 6.03
N ARG A 341 7.51 -9.22 6.02
CA ARG A 341 6.72 -8.94 7.25
C ARG A 341 6.57 -10.16 8.16
N PHE A 342 6.87 -11.37 7.65
CA PHE A 342 6.85 -12.63 8.38
C PHE A 342 8.24 -13.03 8.90
N VAL A 343 9.31 -12.32 8.54
CA VAL A 343 10.68 -12.69 8.83
C VAL A 343 11.33 -11.69 9.75
N HIS A 344 11.66 -12.12 10.96
CA HIS A 344 12.43 -11.32 11.89
C HIS A 344 13.84 -11.06 11.34
N GLY A 345 14.32 -9.82 11.41
CA GLY A 345 15.68 -9.47 10.98
C GLY A 345 15.99 -9.65 9.49
N PHE A 346 14.99 -9.70 8.61
CA PHE A 346 15.13 -9.93 7.17
C PHE A 346 16.30 -9.16 6.53
N ALA A 347 16.46 -7.88 6.86
CA ALA A 347 17.48 -7.03 6.24
C ALA A 347 18.91 -7.45 6.61
N ALA A 348 19.12 -7.93 7.82
CA ALA A 348 20.42 -8.46 8.27
C ALA A 348 20.74 -9.79 7.58
N ILE A 349 19.76 -10.70 7.53
CA ILE A 349 19.91 -12.02 6.89
C ILE A 349 20.16 -11.85 5.38
N ALA A 350 19.40 -10.99 4.69
CA ALA A 350 19.53 -10.78 3.25
C ALA A 350 20.75 -9.92 2.84
N ALA A 351 21.51 -9.35 3.79
CA ALA A 351 22.60 -8.41 3.49
C ALA A 351 23.66 -8.99 2.53
N PRO A 352 24.18 -10.24 2.69
CA PRO A 352 25.15 -10.82 1.76
C PRO A 352 24.60 -10.97 0.33
N LEU A 353 23.33 -11.34 0.18
CA LEU A 353 22.66 -11.46 -1.12
C LEU A 353 22.45 -10.09 -1.78
N HIS A 354 22.09 -9.06 -1.00
CA HIS A 354 22.00 -7.69 -1.49
C HIS A 354 23.33 -7.11 -1.95
N GLN A 355 24.47 -7.56 -1.38
CA GLN A 355 25.79 -7.13 -1.84
C GLN A 355 26.06 -7.59 -3.27
N LEU A 356 25.66 -8.81 -3.64
CA LEU A 356 25.80 -9.34 -5.01
C LEU A 356 24.99 -8.56 -6.05
N MET A 357 23.91 -7.89 -5.62
CA MET A 357 23.03 -7.13 -6.53
C MET A 357 23.49 -5.69 -6.78
N LYS A 358 24.56 -5.21 -6.13
CA LYS A 358 25.08 -3.86 -6.32
C LYS A 358 25.63 -3.67 -7.75
N LYS A 359 25.57 -2.43 -8.24
CA LYS A 359 26.17 -2.06 -9.53
C LYS A 359 27.67 -2.39 -9.52
N ASN A 360 28.14 -3.10 -10.55
CA ASN A 360 29.53 -3.53 -10.72
C ASN A 360 30.04 -4.59 -9.70
N ALA A 361 29.16 -5.25 -8.93
CA ALA A 361 29.55 -6.39 -8.13
C ALA A 361 29.88 -7.60 -9.02
N LYS A 362 31.01 -8.26 -8.77
CA LYS A 362 31.28 -9.58 -9.38
C LYS A 362 30.38 -10.61 -8.66
N PHE A 363 29.80 -11.51 -9.44
CA PHE A 363 29.05 -12.62 -8.85
C PHE A 363 30.04 -13.62 -8.24
N THR A 364 30.06 -13.71 -6.92
CA THR A 364 30.85 -14.67 -6.15
C THR A 364 29.93 -15.27 -5.11
N TRP A 365 29.59 -16.56 -5.30
CA TRP A 365 28.78 -17.29 -4.35
C TRP A 365 29.72 -18.01 -3.38
N GLY A 366 29.68 -17.67 -2.11
CA GLY A 366 30.49 -18.22 -1.03
C GLY A 366 29.63 -18.61 0.17
N GLU A 367 30.28 -19.00 1.27
CA GLU A 367 29.61 -19.48 2.48
C GLU A 367 28.64 -18.46 3.07
N GLU A 368 29.00 -17.15 3.11
CA GLU A 368 28.10 -16.10 3.63
C GLU A 368 26.81 -15.99 2.81
N GLN A 369 26.89 -16.13 1.48
CA GLN A 369 25.75 -16.08 0.60
C GLN A 369 24.89 -17.32 0.74
N GLN A 370 25.51 -18.49 0.85
CA GLN A 370 24.83 -19.76 1.08
C GLN A 370 24.08 -19.73 2.41
N GLU A 371 24.76 -19.35 3.49
CA GLU A 371 24.13 -19.22 4.82
C GLU A 371 22.94 -18.25 4.80
N ALA A 372 23.10 -17.09 4.18
CA ALA A 372 22.03 -16.11 4.04
C ALA A 372 20.82 -16.67 3.25
N PHE A 373 21.08 -17.42 2.18
CA PHE A 373 20.08 -18.09 1.38
C PHE A 373 19.31 -19.13 2.19
N ASP A 374 20.02 -20.03 2.90
CA ASP A 374 19.42 -21.09 3.69
C ASP A 374 18.65 -20.56 4.90
N ARG A 375 19.17 -19.52 5.57
CA ARG A 375 18.48 -18.85 6.68
C ARG A 375 17.19 -18.17 6.22
N LEU A 376 17.18 -17.53 5.05
CA LEU A 376 15.95 -16.95 4.51
C LEU A 376 14.93 -18.01 4.13
N LYS A 377 15.36 -19.12 3.51
CA LYS A 377 14.47 -20.26 3.21
C LYS A 377 13.84 -20.80 4.49
N LYS A 378 14.65 -21.08 5.50
CA LYS A 378 14.19 -21.58 6.80
C LYS A 378 13.19 -20.63 7.45
N ALA A 379 13.52 -19.33 7.54
CA ALA A 379 12.66 -18.32 8.17
C ALA A 379 11.32 -18.14 7.45
N LEU A 380 11.25 -18.37 6.14
CA LEU A 380 10.01 -18.32 5.37
C LEU A 380 9.17 -19.60 5.54
N ILE A 381 9.81 -20.76 5.65
CA ILE A 381 9.15 -22.06 5.88
C ILE A 381 8.53 -22.11 7.29
N GLU A 382 9.26 -21.61 8.28
CA GLU A 382 8.87 -21.57 9.70
C GLU A 382 8.13 -20.27 10.09
N SER A 383 7.63 -19.52 9.09
CA SER A 383 6.99 -18.23 9.34
C SER A 383 5.73 -18.36 10.21
N PRO A 384 5.58 -17.49 11.23
CA PRO A 384 4.41 -17.52 12.10
C PRO A 384 3.13 -17.03 11.39
N VAL A 385 1.97 -17.37 11.93
CA VAL A 385 0.72 -16.68 11.61
C VAL A 385 0.78 -15.28 12.21
N LEU A 386 0.52 -14.26 11.39
CA LEU A 386 0.46 -12.86 11.83
C LEU A 386 -0.98 -12.51 12.13
N VAL A 387 -1.23 -11.94 13.32
CA VAL A 387 -2.56 -11.49 13.69
C VAL A 387 -2.88 -10.19 12.96
N THR A 388 -4.13 -10.05 12.52
CA THR A 388 -4.60 -8.80 11.91
C THR A 388 -4.78 -7.73 12.98
N PRO A 389 -4.34 -6.48 12.72
CA PRO A 389 -4.42 -5.39 13.69
C PRO A 389 -5.87 -5.00 14.00
N GLY A 390 -6.20 -4.78 15.27
CA GLY A 390 -7.51 -4.32 15.74
C GLY A 390 -7.47 -2.95 16.39
N ASP A 391 -8.63 -2.28 16.48
CA ASP A 391 -8.69 -0.93 17.05
C ASP A 391 -8.59 -0.91 18.58
N ASP A 392 -9.13 -1.90 19.26
CA ASP A 392 -9.19 -1.98 20.72
C ASP A 392 -8.06 -2.78 21.35
N LEU A 393 -7.01 -3.13 20.58
CA LEU A 393 -5.90 -3.95 21.05
C LEU A 393 -4.77 -3.10 21.62
N HIS A 394 -4.13 -3.60 22.71
CA HIS A 394 -2.91 -2.99 23.22
C HIS A 394 -1.70 -3.42 22.41
N TYR A 395 -1.02 -2.44 21.80
CA TYR A 395 0.15 -2.67 20.96
C TYR A 395 1.44 -2.64 21.76
N VAL A 396 2.36 -3.50 21.38
CA VAL A 396 3.71 -3.58 21.91
C VAL A 396 4.70 -3.51 20.77
N LEU A 397 5.65 -2.59 20.84
CA LEU A 397 6.71 -2.40 19.85
C LEU A 397 8.05 -2.79 20.46
N ASP A 398 8.65 -3.87 20.01
CA ASP A 398 10.04 -4.22 20.28
C ASP A 398 10.91 -3.66 19.15
N ALA A 399 11.98 -2.95 19.48
CA ALA A 399 12.94 -2.45 18.51
C ALA A 399 14.36 -2.66 19.00
N ASP A 400 15.23 -3.12 18.11
CA ASP A 400 16.62 -3.44 18.35
C ASP A 400 17.52 -3.00 17.19
N ALA A 401 18.79 -2.73 17.47
CA ALA A 401 19.77 -2.31 16.49
C ALA A 401 21.07 -3.12 16.54
N SER A 402 21.37 -3.79 15.44
CA SER A 402 22.70 -4.35 15.20
C SER A 402 23.69 -3.33 14.63
N ASP A 403 24.95 -3.71 14.42
CA ASP A 403 25.94 -2.87 13.73
C ASP A 403 25.54 -2.50 12.29
N THR A 404 24.69 -3.26 11.64
CA THR A 404 24.41 -3.15 10.21
C THR A 404 22.96 -2.83 9.86
N ALA A 405 22.00 -3.14 10.75
CA ALA A 405 20.58 -3.03 10.48
C ALA A 405 19.80 -2.82 11.78
N MET A 406 18.56 -2.29 11.65
CA MET A 406 17.57 -2.33 12.70
C MET A 406 16.60 -3.49 12.46
N GLY A 407 16.09 -4.07 13.53
CA GLY A 407 14.96 -4.98 13.59
C GLY A 407 13.86 -4.43 14.47
N ALA A 408 12.61 -4.73 14.16
CA ALA A 408 11.48 -4.41 15.02
C ALA A 408 10.38 -5.45 14.87
N VAL A 409 9.63 -5.64 15.95
CA VAL A 409 8.45 -6.50 16.00
C VAL A 409 7.30 -5.65 16.54
N LEU A 410 6.20 -5.64 15.82
CA LEU A 410 4.94 -5.10 16.32
C LEU A 410 4.05 -6.26 16.74
N SER A 411 3.65 -6.28 17.99
CA SER A 411 2.79 -7.29 18.59
C SER A 411 1.56 -6.65 19.22
N VAL A 412 0.55 -7.46 19.48
CA VAL A 412 -0.64 -7.10 20.28
C VAL A 412 -0.84 -8.11 21.39
N ILE A 413 -1.48 -7.69 22.48
CA ILE A 413 -1.85 -8.57 23.58
C ILE A 413 -3.31 -8.95 23.42
N ILE A 414 -3.59 -10.24 23.32
CA ILE A 414 -4.92 -10.85 23.27
C ILE A 414 -4.96 -11.96 24.33
N ASP A 415 -5.93 -11.91 25.23
CA ASP A 415 -6.08 -12.89 26.31
C ASP A 415 -4.79 -13.13 27.12
N ASP A 416 -4.05 -12.06 27.43
CA ASP A 416 -2.74 -12.03 28.08
C ASP A 416 -1.59 -12.71 27.31
N GLU A 417 -1.82 -13.13 26.07
CA GLU A 417 -0.80 -13.68 25.19
C GLU A 417 -0.35 -12.64 24.13
N GLU A 418 0.93 -12.70 23.79
CA GLU A 418 1.52 -11.79 22.80
C GLU A 418 1.47 -12.39 21.41
N HIS A 419 0.79 -11.72 20.48
CA HIS A 419 0.62 -12.12 19.09
C HIS A 419 1.31 -11.14 18.14
N VAL A 420 2.07 -11.65 17.19
CA VAL A 420 2.81 -10.81 16.23
C VAL A 420 1.89 -10.29 15.13
N VAL A 421 1.91 -8.97 14.90
CA VAL A 421 1.24 -8.28 13.78
C VAL A 421 2.16 -8.18 12.57
N ALA A 422 3.41 -7.76 12.78
CA ALA A 422 4.38 -7.66 11.70
C ALA A 422 5.82 -7.55 12.20
N TYR A 423 6.75 -8.10 11.43
CA TYR A 423 8.17 -7.83 11.54
C TYR A 423 8.59 -6.69 10.62
N ALA A 424 9.53 -5.87 11.05
CA ALA A 424 10.18 -4.87 10.24
C ALA A 424 11.70 -4.93 10.38
N SER A 425 12.41 -4.66 9.30
CA SER A 425 13.86 -4.55 9.34
C SER A 425 14.37 -3.64 8.24
N ARG A 426 15.45 -2.91 8.52
CA ARG A 426 16.07 -1.98 7.57
C ARG A 426 17.57 -1.94 7.76
N ALA A 427 18.34 -2.13 6.68
CA ALA A 427 19.79 -1.97 6.69
C ALA A 427 20.15 -0.48 6.90
N PHE A 428 21.18 -0.24 7.73
CA PHE A 428 21.72 1.11 7.96
C PHE A 428 22.52 1.59 6.75
N THR A 429 22.43 2.88 6.47
CA THR A 429 23.31 3.56 5.50
C THR A 429 24.74 3.59 6.02
N LYS A 430 25.71 3.89 5.14
CA LYS A 430 27.12 4.02 5.54
C LYS A 430 27.33 4.98 6.73
N CYS A 431 26.61 6.11 6.73
CA CYS A 431 26.67 7.08 7.83
C CYS A 431 26.05 6.55 9.13
N GLN A 432 24.91 5.86 9.03
CA GLN A 432 24.19 5.31 10.19
C GLN A 432 24.96 4.18 10.88
N LYS A 433 25.72 3.37 10.12
CA LYS A 433 26.61 2.34 10.70
C LYS A 433 27.71 2.92 11.59
N ASN A 434 28.10 4.17 11.36
CA ASN A 434 29.10 4.86 12.15
C ASN A 434 28.53 5.52 13.42
N TYR A 435 27.24 5.40 13.68
CA TYR A 435 26.65 5.90 14.92
C TYR A 435 27.07 5.03 16.11
N CYS A 436 27.18 5.63 17.30
CA CYS A 436 27.36 4.86 18.52
C CYS A 436 26.11 3.98 18.80
N VAL A 437 26.28 2.99 19.67
CA VAL A 437 25.21 2.03 20.02
C VAL A 437 23.92 2.77 20.40
N THR A 438 23.98 3.69 21.36
CA THR A 438 22.83 4.49 21.82
C THR A 438 22.09 5.20 20.68
N ARG A 439 22.83 5.78 19.72
CA ARG A 439 22.21 6.43 18.55
C ARG A 439 21.60 5.45 17.57
N ARG A 440 22.16 4.26 17.44
CA ARG A 440 21.59 3.21 16.58
C ARG A 440 20.31 2.65 17.18
N GLU A 441 20.29 2.42 18.50
CA GLU A 441 19.09 1.99 19.23
C GLU A 441 17.96 3.03 19.12
N LEU A 442 18.27 4.29 19.37
CA LEU A 442 17.30 5.37 19.20
C LEU A 442 16.79 5.47 17.75
N LEU A 443 17.69 5.33 16.77
CA LEU A 443 17.33 5.32 15.35
C LEU A 443 16.43 4.13 15.01
N ALA A 444 16.67 2.95 15.61
CA ALA A 444 15.83 1.77 15.41
C ALA A 444 14.39 2.03 15.85
N VAL A 445 14.19 2.63 17.02
CA VAL A 445 12.83 3.01 17.49
C VAL A 445 12.20 4.03 16.57
N VAL A 446 12.91 5.10 16.18
CA VAL A 446 12.37 6.13 15.26
C VAL A 446 12.00 5.54 13.89
N LEU A 447 12.79 4.62 13.37
CA LEU A 447 12.49 3.95 12.10
C LEU A 447 11.31 2.99 12.25
N ALA A 448 11.23 2.25 13.36
CA ALA A 448 10.11 1.38 13.66
C ALA A 448 8.79 2.15 13.78
N LEU A 449 8.78 3.27 14.51
CA LEU A 449 7.63 4.18 14.59
C LEU A 449 7.17 4.68 13.21
N LYS A 450 8.12 5.03 12.33
CA LYS A 450 7.79 5.45 10.95
C LYS A 450 7.24 4.32 10.09
N ILE A 451 7.76 3.09 10.23
CA ILE A 451 7.30 1.92 9.47
C ILE A 451 5.89 1.51 9.93
N PHE A 452 5.66 1.49 11.23
CA PHE A 452 4.39 1.08 11.82
C PHE A 452 3.43 2.25 12.11
N LYS A 453 3.67 3.42 11.51
CA LYS A 453 2.89 4.63 11.73
C LYS A 453 1.38 4.41 11.63
N GLN A 454 0.93 3.63 10.64
CA GLN A 454 -0.49 3.36 10.41
C GLN A 454 -1.17 2.61 11.57
N TYR A 455 -0.40 1.85 12.37
CA TYR A 455 -0.92 1.09 13.50
C TYR A 455 -0.82 1.87 14.83
N LEU A 456 0.21 2.71 14.96
CA LEU A 456 0.61 3.30 16.24
C LEU A 456 0.17 4.75 16.42
N LEU A 457 -0.04 5.50 15.31
CA LEU A 457 -0.40 6.91 15.42
C LEU A 457 -1.82 7.09 15.98
N GLY A 458 -1.94 7.89 17.02
CA GLY A 458 -3.23 8.17 17.67
C GLY A 458 -3.65 7.16 18.73
N ARG A 459 -2.83 6.13 18.99
CA ARG A 459 -3.06 5.11 20.03
C ARG A 459 -2.00 5.21 21.11
N HIS A 460 -2.34 4.71 22.30
CA HIS A 460 -1.35 4.49 23.35
C HIS A 460 -0.81 3.05 23.26
N PHE A 461 0.51 2.88 23.35
CA PHE A 461 1.16 1.58 23.23
C PHE A 461 2.43 1.50 24.07
N THR A 462 3.03 0.32 24.15
CA THR A 462 4.28 0.10 24.89
C THR A 462 5.44 -0.09 23.92
N VAL A 463 6.54 0.63 24.13
CA VAL A 463 7.84 0.40 23.45
C VAL A 463 8.74 -0.36 24.41
N ARG A 464 9.25 -1.52 24.01
CA ARG A 464 10.22 -2.30 24.78
C ARG A 464 11.61 -2.17 24.15
N THR A 465 12.60 -1.94 24.97
CA THR A 465 14.00 -1.82 24.58
C THR A 465 14.91 -2.35 25.69
N ASP A 466 16.07 -2.85 25.32
CA ASP A 466 17.11 -3.26 26.24
C ASP A 466 18.06 -2.11 26.62
N HIS A 467 17.91 -0.93 26.01
CA HIS A 467 18.76 0.23 26.23
C HIS A 467 18.11 1.29 27.11
N SER A 468 18.56 1.43 28.35
CA SER A 468 18.04 2.39 29.36
C SER A 468 18.14 3.86 28.91
N ALA A 469 19.03 4.19 27.99
CA ALA A 469 19.22 5.53 27.45
C ALA A 469 17.97 6.08 26.73
N LEU A 470 17.06 5.25 26.24
CA LEU A 470 15.80 5.68 25.62
C LEU A 470 14.85 6.37 26.60
N GLN A 471 14.78 5.87 27.85
CA GLN A 471 13.96 6.52 28.89
C GLN A 471 14.52 7.91 29.25
N TRP A 472 15.85 8.00 29.36
CA TRP A 472 16.51 9.27 29.61
C TRP A 472 16.30 10.24 28.43
N PHE A 473 16.44 9.76 27.19
CA PHE A 473 16.28 10.57 25.99
C PHE A 473 14.89 11.19 25.88
N LYS A 474 13.84 10.45 26.22
CA LYS A 474 12.45 10.96 26.27
C LYS A 474 12.26 12.03 27.36
N ARG A 475 13.08 12.01 28.42
CA ARG A 475 13.08 13.01 29.51
C ARG A 475 14.05 14.17 29.27
N SER A 476 14.93 14.07 28.25
CA SER A 476 15.95 15.06 27.96
C SER A 476 15.33 16.37 27.46
N LYS A 477 15.73 17.48 28.07
CA LYS A 477 15.08 18.77 27.88
C LYS A 477 15.41 19.45 26.55
N GLU A 478 16.53 19.13 25.86
CA GLU A 478 16.86 19.67 24.52
C GLU A 478 18.01 18.93 23.83
N PRO A 479 17.76 17.85 23.09
CA PRO A 479 18.78 17.33 22.21
C PRO A 479 18.92 18.22 20.98
N VAL A 480 20.09 18.85 20.83
CA VAL A 480 20.39 19.70 19.66
C VAL A 480 20.72 18.85 18.43
N GLY A 481 20.26 19.26 17.25
CA GLY A 481 20.61 18.64 15.98
C GLY A 481 19.78 17.41 15.61
N GLN A 482 20.42 16.34 15.15
CA GLN A 482 19.73 15.14 14.68
C GLN A 482 18.91 14.39 15.75
N PRO A 483 19.41 14.20 16.99
CA PRO A 483 18.64 13.63 18.08
C PRO A 483 17.37 14.44 18.40
N GLY A 484 17.40 15.76 18.35
CA GLY A 484 16.24 16.61 18.55
C GLY A 484 15.12 16.32 17.56
N ARG A 485 15.43 16.20 16.27
CA ARG A 485 14.45 15.80 15.23
C ARG A 485 13.89 14.39 15.44
N TRP A 486 14.64 13.48 16.05
CA TRP A 486 14.15 12.16 16.41
C TRP A 486 13.18 12.22 17.60
N LEU A 487 13.48 13.07 18.58
CA LEU A 487 12.57 13.32 19.70
C LEU A 487 11.25 13.92 19.21
N GLU A 488 11.29 14.92 18.32
CA GLU A 488 10.08 15.45 17.67
C GLU A 488 9.25 14.36 16.98
N THR A 489 9.92 13.44 16.27
CA THR A 489 9.22 12.29 15.67
C THR A 489 8.59 11.37 16.72
N MET A 490 9.27 11.14 17.85
CA MET A 490 8.75 10.31 18.93
C MET A 490 7.60 10.98 19.70
N GLU A 491 7.62 12.30 19.81
CA GLU A 491 6.55 13.10 20.44
C GLU A 491 5.24 13.13 19.64
N GLU A 492 5.26 12.74 18.34
CA GLU A 492 4.04 12.51 17.57
C GLU A 492 3.20 11.33 18.12
N TYR A 493 3.81 10.45 18.95
CA TYR A 493 3.21 9.21 19.43
C TYR A 493 3.01 9.21 20.94
N SER A 494 1.98 8.49 21.41
CA SER A 494 1.70 8.27 22.81
C SER A 494 2.13 6.88 23.23
N PHE A 495 3.24 6.73 23.97
CA PHE A 495 3.73 5.43 24.39
C PHE A 495 4.50 5.47 25.70
N ASP A 496 4.50 4.34 26.42
CA ASP A 496 5.36 4.07 27.55
C ASP A 496 6.60 3.28 27.14
N ILE A 497 7.72 3.52 27.81
CA ILE A 497 8.95 2.77 27.58
C ILE A 497 9.16 1.78 28.71
N GLN A 498 9.17 0.50 28.37
CA GLN A 498 9.53 -0.58 29.27
C GLN A 498 10.95 -1.06 28.99
N PHE A 499 11.76 -1.15 30.04
CA PHE A 499 13.07 -1.79 29.95
C PHE A 499 12.91 -3.31 30.03
N ARG A 500 13.46 -4.03 29.07
CA ARG A 500 13.54 -5.49 29.08
C ARG A 500 14.99 -5.90 29.06
N SER A 501 15.48 -6.52 30.17
CA SER A 501 16.89 -6.93 30.26
C SER A 501 17.24 -7.95 29.18
N GLY A 502 18.38 -7.75 28.48
CA GLY A 502 18.87 -8.58 27.38
C GLY A 502 19.11 -10.07 27.75
N ALA A 503 19.17 -10.41 29.04
CA ALA A 503 19.31 -11.79 29.51
C ALA A 503 18.12 -12.72 29.12
N LYS A 504 16.95 -12.16 28.75
CA LYS A 504 15.83 -12.92 28.11
C LYS A 504 15.90 -12.96 26.59
N HIS A 505 16.91 -12.30 25.99
CA HIS A 505 17.29 -12.38 24.57
C HIS A 505 18.71 -12.97 24.45
N ALA A 506 18.87 -14.23 24.73
CA ALA A 506 20.12 -14.91 25.06
C ALA A 506 21.26 -14.86 24.01
N ASN A 507 21.15 -14.21 22.86
CA ASN A 507 22.13 -14.25 21.77
C ASN A 507 22.67 -12.92 21.24
N ALA A 508 22.28 -11.74 21.76
CA ALA A 508 22.67 -10.45 21.17
C ALA A 508 23.66 -9.61 22.03
N ASP A 509 23.77 -9.87 23.33
CA ASP A 509 24.43 -8.95 24.27
C ASP A 509 25.97 -9.01 24.27
N ALA A 510 26.57 -10.06 23.76
CA ALA A 510 28.04 -10.23 23.80
C ALA A 510 28.79 -9.49 22.68
N LEU A 511 28.12 -9.05 21.61
CA LEU A 511 28.77 -8.44 20.43
C LEU A 511 28.47 -6.95 20.23
N SER A 512 27.56 -6.34 21.03
CA SER A 512 27.11 -4.95 20.83
C SER A 512 27.89 -3.90 21.62
N ARG A 513 28.77 -4.27 22.52
CA ARG A 513 29.49 -3.34 23.41
C ARG A 513 30.86 -2.91 22.86
N ARG A 514 30.87 -2.09 21.78
CA ARG A 514 32.06 -1.29 21.48
C ARG A 514 31.94 0.09 22.14
N PRO A 515 32.88 0.54 22.98
CA PRO A 515 32.90 1.89 23.51
C PRO A 515 32.98 2.89 22.37
N CYS A 516 32.24 4.01 22.50
CA CYS A 516 32.28 5.08 21.51
C CYS A 516 33.63 5.76 21.49
N LEU A 517 34.38 5.66 20.40
CA LEU A 517 35.71 6.24 20.24
C LEU A 517 35.69 7.75 19.92
N LYS A 518 34.53 8.38 19.76
CA LYS A 518 34.44 9.81 19.45
C LYS A 518 34.19 10.63 20.71
N GLN A 519 35.16 11.42 21.13
CA GLN A 519 35.11 12.30 22.32
C GLN A 519 34.01 13.36 22.31
N SER A 520 33.43 13.67 21.15
CA SER A 520 32.33 14.65 20.99
C SER A 520 30.97 14.00 20.69
N CYS A 521 30.76 12.75 21.10
CA CYS A 521 29.47 12.11 20.93
C CYS A 521 28.56 12.38 22.12
N TYR A 522 27.28 12.66 21.85
CA TYR A 522 26.23 12.88 22.86
C TYR A 522 26.11 11.75 23.91
N CYS A 523 26.53 10.53 23.60
CA CYS A 523 26.59 9.43 24.57
C CYS A 523 27.63 9.64 25.70
N HIS A 524 28.71 10.40 25.45
CA HIS A 524 29.65 10.78 26.50
C HIS A 524 29.08 11.85 27.45
N ASP A 525 28.24 12.75 26.93
CA ASP A 525 27.56 13.72 27.76
C ASP A 525 26.51 13.05 28.65
N PHE A 526 25.87 11.98 28.15
CA PHE A 526 24.98 11.11 28.93
C PHE A 526 25.68 10.44 30.13
N GLU A 527 26.84 9.81 29.89
CA GLU A 527 27.60 9.16 30.97
C GLU A 527 28.12 10.17 32.00
N ARG A 528 28.50 11.38 31.57
CA ARG A 528 28.90 12.49 32.45
C ARG A 528 27.73 13.06 33.25
N GLU A 529 26.53 13.17 32.69
CA GLU A 529 25.35 13.67 33.39
C GLU A 529 24.77 12.64 34.35
N GLN A 530 24.79 11.34 34.05
CA GLN A 530 24.44 10.33 35.05
C GLN A 530 25.33 10.40 36.29
N ALA A 531 26.61 10.72 36.11
CA ALA A 531 27.54 10.94 37.23
C ALA A 531 27.30 12.27 37.99
N LYS A 532 26.64 13.26 37.35
CA LYS A 532 26.30 14.57 37.96
C LYS A 532 24.93 14.56 38.65
N LEU A 533 23.92 13.83 38.11
CA LEU A 533 22.58 13.74 38.71
C LEU A 533 22.53 13.06 40.08
N SER A 534 23.55 12.28 40.41
CA SER A 534 23.73 11.76 41.76
C SER A 534 24.15 12.81 42.79
N ARG A 535 24.37 14.08 42.40
CA ARG A 535 24.94 15.15 43.27
C ARG A 535 24.16 16.44 43.44
N SER A 536 23.01 16.67 42.75
CA SER A 536 22.31 17.95 42.92
C SER A 536 20.79 17.84 42.81
N THR A 537 20.16 17.61 43.94
CA THR A 537 18.81 18.07 44.26
C THR A 537 18.95 19.43 44.90
N GLN A 538 18.40 20.47 44.28
CA GLN A 538 17.77 21.69 44.88
C GLN A 538 17.93 22.96 44.02
N LEU A 539 16.83 23.70 43.97
CA LEU A 539 16.60 25.11 43.72
C LEU A 539 15.87 25.49 42.40
N GLY A 540 14.74 26.17 42.58
CA GLY A 540 13.88 26.68 41.50
C GLY A 540 14.02 28.20 41.31
N VAL A 541 13.69 28.69 40.12
CA VAL A 541 13.39 30.12 39.82
C VAL A 541 12.53 30.24 38.53
N GLY A 542 11.62 31.21 38.48
CA GLY A 542 10.65 31.45 37.38
C GLY A 542 11.16 32.42 36.28
N CYS A 543 10.50 32.46 35.11
CA CYS A 543 10.89 33.23 33.95
C CYS A 543 9.78 34.00 33.22
N GLN A 544 10.15 35.09 32.52
CA GLN A 544 9.32 36.14 31.94
C GLN A 544 9.04 35.97 30.43
N LEU A 545 7.86 36.43 29.98
CA LEU A 545 7.25 36.30 28.64
C LEU A 545 7.66 37.37 27.61
N SER A 546 8.64 38.24 27.85
CA SER A 546 8.79 39.52 27.18
C SER A 546 9.42 39.55 25.79
N GLN A 547 10.01 38.49 25.27
CA GLN A 547 10.84 38.53 24.04
C GLN A 547 10.16 38.14 22.71
N ALA A 548 8.97 37.52 22.72
CA ALA A 548 8.33 37.02 21.49
C ALA A 548 7.63 38.12 20.67
N PHE A 549 7.32 39.28 21.25
CA PHE A 549 6.55 40.37 20.63
C PHE A 549 7.36 41.56 20.19
N ASP A 550 8.68 41.55 20.33
CA ASP A 550 9.59 42.68 19.95
C ASP A 550 9.67 42.95 18.44
N ILE A 551 8.91 42.20 17.63
CA ILE A 551 8.94 42.25 16.16
C ILE A 551 7.69 42.88 15.53
N GLY A 552 6.87 43.61 16.32
CA GLY A 552 5.78 44.42 15.78
C GLY A 552 4.42 43.72 15.58
N LEU A 553 4.22 42.49 16.08
CA LEU A 553 2.91 41.87 16.19
C LEU A 553 2.34 42.09 17.60
N SER A 554 1.06 42.49 17.69
CA SER A 554 0.42 42.63 19.01
C SER A 554 -0.10 41.30 19.52
N ARG A 555 -0.18 41.16 20.86
CA ARG A 555 -0.74 39.91 21.48
C ARG A 555 -2.19 39.74 21.12
N GLU A 556 -2.96 40.81 21.05
CA GLU A 556 -4.37 40.83 20.69
C GLU A 556 -4.58 40.37 19.27
N GLU A 557 -3.71 40.77 18.35
CA GLU A 557 -3.75 40.35 16.94
C GLU A 557 -3.46 38.86 16.78
N VAL A 558 -2.42 38.36 17.46
CA VAL A 558 -2.09 36.90 17.44
C VAL A 558 -3.20 36.10 18.07
N ALA A 559 -3.78 36.51 19.20
CA ALA A 559 -4.88 35.85 19.87
C ALA A 559 -6.15 35.80 18.99
N ALA A 560 -6.47 36.90 18.31
CA ALA A 560 -7.59 36.98 17.41
C ALA A 560 -7.41 36.00 16.21
N GLN A 561 -6.25 36.00 15.59
CA GLN A 561 -5.92 35.14 14.50
C GLN A 561 -5.83 33.65 14.90
N GLN A 562 -5.43 33.30 16.11
CA GLN A 562 -5.47 31.91 16.62
C GLN A 562 -6.90 31.41 16.81
N LYS A 563 -7.84 32.27 17.21
CA LYS A 563 -9.28 31.91 17.32
C LYS A 563 -9.95 31.69 15.97
N GLU A 564 -9.54 32.45 14.96
CA GLU A 564 -10.07 32.36 13.60
C GLU A 564 -9.38 31.27 12.76
N ASP A 565 -8.19 30.83 13.16
CA ASP A 565 -7.40 29.83 12.43
C ASP A 565 -8.09 28.47 12.41
N SER A 566 -8.47 28.02 11.22
CA SER A 566 -9.18 26.73 11.02
C SER A 566 -8.36 25.53 11.48
N GLU A 567 -7.02 25.61 11.48
CA GLU A 567 -6.14 24.54 11.96
C GLU A 567 -6.04 24.52 13.48
N LEU A 568 -5.96 25.68 14.14
CA LEU A 568 -5.69 25.79 15.57
C LEU A 568 -6.95 25.86 16.45
N ARG A 569 -8.09 26.23 15.87
CA ARG A 569 -9.33 26.52 16.59
C ARG A 569 -9.75 25.41 17.57
N THR A 570 -9.75 24.16 17.12
CA THR A 570 -10.14 23.01 17.94
C THR A 570 -9.27 22.87 19.19
N LEU A 571 -7.95 23.03 19.04
CA LEU A 571 -7.01 22.97 20.17
C LEU A 571 -7.09 24.22 21.05
N TYR A 572 -7.23 25.40 20.44
CA TYR A 572 -7.39 26.65 21.15
C TYR A 572 -8.62 26.64 22.08
N GLU A 573 -9.79 26.29 21.52
CA GLU A 573 -11.05 26.25 22.25
C GLU A 573 -10.99 25.22 23.40
N ALA A 574 -10.42 24.04 23.15
CA ALA A 574 -10.28 23.02 24.17
C ALA A 574 -9.33 23.41 25.31
N VAL A 575 -8.21 24.08 25.02
CA VAL A 575 -7.29 24.61 26.04
C VAL A 575 -7.90 25.81 26.77
N TRP A 576 -8.61 26.71 26.05
CA TRP A 576 -9.27 27.88 26.63
C TRP A 576 -10.37 27.51 27.63
N GLN A 577 -11.13 26.45 27.32
CA GLN A 577 -12.25 26.00 28.17
C GLN A 577 -11.81 24.98 29.22
N GLU A 578 -10.50 24.76 29.38
CA GLU A 578 -9.93 23.76 30.30
C GLU A 578 -10.53 22.36 30.12
N ARG A 579 -10.96 22.04 28.90
CA ARG A 579 -11.52 20.71 28.58
C ARG A 579 -10.43 19.62 28.67
N ALA A 580 -10.88 18.37 28.76
CA ALA A 580 -10.00 17.24 28.53
C ALA A 580 -9.40 17.30 27.12
N ARG A 581 -8.28 16.61 26.93
CA ARG A 581 -7.62 16.49 25.61
C ARG A 581 -8.65 16.05 24.56
N PRO A 582 -8.80 16.75 23.42
CA PRO A 582 -9.69 16.33 22.33
C PRO A 582 -9.42 14.89 21.91
N THR A 583 -10.45 14.15 21.53
CA THR A 583 -10.30 12.77 21.07
C THR A 583 -9.53 12.74 19.74
N TRP A 584 -8.97 11.57 19.41
CA TRP A 584 -8.29 11.40 18.13
C TRP A 584 -9.23 11.63 16.95
N GLU A 585 -10.48 11.23 17.05
CA GLU A 585 -11.50 11.40 16.00
C GLU A 585 -11.72 12.87 15.66
N GLU A 586 -11.72 13.77 16.65
CA GLU A 586 -11.85 15.22 16.48
C GLU A 586 -10.63 15.84 15.76
N VAL A 587 -9.47 15.19 15.84
CA VAL A 587 -8.19 15.70 15.31
C VAL A 587 -7.70 14.89 14.10
N ALA A 588 -8.27 13.72 13.83
CA ALA A 588 -7.81 12.80 12.79
C ALA A 588 -7.79 13.41 11.37
N LEU A 589 -8.74 14.27 11.06
CA LEU A 589 -8.85 14.95 9.76
C LEU A 589 -8.04 16.26 9.70
N GLN A 590 -7.46 16.71 10.80
CA GLN A 590 -6.68 17.95 10.86
C GLN A 590 -5.28 17.78 10.23
N PRO A 591 -4.65 18.87 9.78
CA PRO A 591 -3.29 18.87 9.25
C PRO A 591 -2.26 18.27 10.23
N GLY A 592 -1.17 17.71 9.71
CA GLY A 592 -0.13 17.04 10.51
C GLY A 592 0.44 17.90 11.65
N LYS A 593 0.53 19.23 11.47
CA LYS A 593 1.00 20.17 12.50
C LYS A 593 0.06 20.23 13.71
N VAL A 594 -1.24 20.18 13.50
CA VAL A 594 -2.24 20.15 14.58
C VAL A 594 -2.11 18.85 15.39
N LYS A 595 -1.85 17.73 14.72
CA LYS A 595 -1.61 16.43 15.35
C LYS A 595 -0.35 16.42 16.21
N VAL A 596 0.70 17.13 15.79
CA VAL A 596 1.92 17.32 16.56
C VAL A 596 1.62 18.10 17.85
N LEU A 597 0.89 19.20 17.74
CA LEU A 597 0.47 20.00 18.90
C LEU A 597 -0.47 19.21 19.81
N TRP A 598 -1.38 18.45 19.25
CA TRP A 598 -2.26 17.55 19.99
C TRP A 598 -1.46 16.50 20.79
N GLY A 599 -0.39 15.94 20.18
CA GLY A 599 0.55 15.04 20.87
C GLY A 599 1.23 15.69 22.08
N GLN A 600 1.42 16.99 22.03
CA GLN A 600 2.05 17.82 23.07
C GLN A 600 1.04 18.49 24.02
N TRP A 601 -0.19 17.99 24.10
CA TRP A 601 -1.27 18.55 24.91
C TRP A 601 -0.87 18.99 26.33
N PRO A 602 -0.10 18.21 27.13
CA PRO A 602 0.31 18.62 28.46
C PRO A 602 1.14 19.91 28.52
N ARG A 603 1.75 20.30 27.39
CA ARG A 603 2.60 21.47 27.23
C ARG A 603 1.87 22.71 26.70
N LEU A 604 0.61 22.56 26.27
CA LEU A 604 -0.20 23.67 25.74
C LEU A 604 -0.89 24.42 26.89
N ARG A 605 -0.83 25.73 26.86
CA ARG A 605 -1.55 26.62 27.80
C ARG A 605 -1.95 27.89 27.08
N ILE A 606 -3.02 28.53 27.55
CA ILE A 606 -3.36 29.88 27.16
C ILE A 606 -2.68 30.81 28.17
N ARG A 607 -1.95 31.82 27.67
CA ARG A 607 -1.33 32.85 28.45
C ARG A 607 -1.62 34.21 27.80
N ASP A 608 -2.21 35.11 28.58
CA ASP A 608 -2.63 36.46 28.11
C ASP A 608 -3.47 36.38 26.81
N GLY A 609 -4.36 35.37 26.72
CA GLY A 609 -5.23 35.15 25.56
C GLY A 609 -4.58 34.44 24.38
N VAL A 610 -3.30 34.12 24.42
CA VAL A 610 -2.53 33.50 23.34
C VAL A 610 -2.25 32.02 23.65
N LEU A 611 -2.48 31.11 22.69
CA LEU A 611 -2.09 29.72 22.80
C LEU A 611 -0.58 29.59 22.69
N CYS A 612 0.02 29.10 23.75
CA CYS A 612 1.46 28.94 23.88
C CYS A 612 1.81 27.45 24.16
N ARG A 613 3.00 27.07 23.74
CA ARG A 613 3.61 25.80 24.09
C ARG A 613 4.71 26.02 25.12
N ARG A 614 4.68 25.25 26.20
CA ARG A 614 5.76 25.19 27.18
C ARG A 614 6.97 24.48 26.60
N TRP A 615 8.07 25.20 26.56
CA TRP A 615 9.36 24.69 26.13
C TRP A 615 10.34 24.81 27.31
N GLU A 616 11.10 23.72 27.53
CA GLU A 616 12.02 23.63 28.65
C GLU A 616 13.42 23.37 28.12
N ALA A 617 14.41 24.16 28.53
CA ALA A 617 15.79 23.98 28.11
C ALA A 617 16.40 22.69 28.64
N ALA A 618 17.26 22.04 27.83
CA ALA A 618 17.93 20.80 28.20
C ALA A 618 18.95 20.94 29.32
N ILE A 619 19.45 22.15 29.57
CA ILE A 619 20.43 22.48 30.60
C ILE A 619 20.00 23.82 31.25
N GLY A 620 19.56 23.74 32.51
CA GLY A 620 19.10 24.88 33.29
C GLY A 620 17.60 24.90 33.52
N ASP A 621 17.15 25.56 34.59
CA ASP A 621 15.75 25.69 35.00
C ASP A 621 14.96 26.69 34.14
N GLU A 622 15.38 26.94 32.91
CA GLU A 622 14.77 27.95 32.05
C GLU A 622 13.56 27.39 31.32
N VAL A 623 12.38 27.75 31.77
CA VAL A 623 11.10 27.46 31.10
C VAL A 623 10.79 28.65 30.16
N ARG A 624 10.71 28.38 28.87
CA ARG A 624 10.26 29.36 27.86
C ARG A 624 8.89 29.01 27.36
N TRP A 625 8.12 30.03 26.99
CA TRP A 625 6.82 29.87 26.39
C TRP A 625 6.89 30.29 24.92
N GLN A 626 6.63 29.41 24.02
CA GLN A 626 6.61 29.62 22.58
C GLN A 626 5.17 29.88 22.13
N VAL A 627 4.99 30.91 21.32
CA VAL A 627 3.69 31.26 20.74
C VAL A 627 3.40 30.28 19.59
N VAL A 628 2.23 29.68 19.56
CA VAL A 628 1.79 28.85 18.42
C VAL A 628 1.27 29.74 17.31
N MET A 629 2.09 29.99 16.27
CA MET A 629 1.80 30.97 15.23
C MET A 629 0.69 30.53 14.28
N PRO A 630 -0.41 31.28 14.16
CA PRO A 630 -1.50 30.97 13.22
C PRO A 630 -1.02 31.06 11.77
N VAL A 631 -1.64 30.29 10.88
CA VAL A 631 -1.24 30.16 9.46
C VAL A 631 -1.16 31.52 8.77
N ALA A 632 -2.12 32.42 9.05
CA ALA A 632 -2.20 33.73 8.44
C ALA A 632 -0.95 34.61 8.74
N LEU A 633 -0.37 34.49 9.93
CA LEU A 633 0.75 35.35 10.37
C LEU A 633 2.14 34.72 10.12
N ARG A 634 2.24 33.44 9.77
CA ARG A 634 3.54 32.74 9.59
C ARG A 634 4.45 33.39 8.56
N LYS A 635 3.92 33.80 7.40
CA LYS A 635 4.73 34.46 6.35
C LYS A 635 5.24 35.84 6.80
N THR A 636 4.37 36.62 7.39
CA THR A 636 4.72 37.98 7.91
C THR A 636 5.78 37.86 8.98
N PHE A 637 5.62 36.92 9.90
CA PHE A 637 6.56 36.66 10.97
C PHE A 637 7.94 36.26 10.46
N VAL A 638 8.02 35.23 9.58
CA VAL A 638 9.30 34.78 8.99
C VAL A 638 9.98 35.96 8.25
N LYS A 639 9.21 36.80 7.54
CA LYS A 639 9.71 37.97 6.85
C LYS A 639 10.29 39.01 7.84
N GLN A 640 9.59 39.30 8.92
CA GLN A 640 10.05 40.22 9.97
C GLN A 640 11.31 39.71 10.69
N VAL A 641 11.40 38.40 10.96
CA VAL A 641 12.61 37.79 11.54
C VAL A 641 13.78 37.84 10.57
N HIS A 642 13.55 37.72 9.28
CA HIS A 642 14.59 37.72 8.26
C HIS A 642 15.08 39.15 7.93
N GLU A 643 14.17 40.10 7.81
CA GLU A 643 14.42 41.46 7.33
C GLU A 643 14.47 42.52 8.49
N GLY A 644 14.04 42.15 9.70
CA GLY A 644 13.97 43.05 10.85
C GLY A 644 15.35 43.55 11.32
N ILE A 645 15.34 44.62 12.12
CA ILE A 645 16.55 45.32 12.65
C ILE A 645 17.51 44.35 13.37
N THR A 646 16.98 43.29 13.98
CA THR A 646 17.76 42.25 14.66
C THR A 646 18.12 41.08 13.74
N GLY A 647 17.56 41.00 12.54
CA GLY A 647 17.74 39.90 11.59
C GLY A 647 18.91 40.08 10.62
N GLY A 648 19.19 41.31 10.18
CA GLY A 648 20.37 41.68 9.38
C GLY A 648 20.60 40.83 8.12
N HIS A 649 19.53 40.43 7.39
CA HIS A 649 19.60 39.53 6.22
C HIS A 649 20.38 38.23 6.49
N LEU A 650 20.10 37.57 7.57
CA LEU A 650 20.72 36.30 7.96
C LEU A 650 20.45 35.22 6.92
N GLY A 651 21.44 34.39 6.61
CA GLY A 651 21.26 33.22 5.76
C GLY A 651 20.21 32.27 6.35
N ARG A 652 19.64 31.39 5.49
CA ARG A 652 18.53 30.48 5.79
C ARG A 652 18.67 29.76 7.15
N ASN A 653 19.84 29.18 7.44
CA ASN A 653 20.06 28.43 8.68
C ASN A 653 19.95 29.27 9.93
N LYS A 654 20.48 30.53 9.91
CA LYS A 654 20.38 31.41 11.04
C LYS A 654 18.99 32.04 11.21
N THR A 655 18.24 32.25 10.12
CA THR A 655 16.83 32.63 10.19
C THR A 655 16.00 31.51 10.80
N GLU A 656 16.23 30.25 10.38
CA GLU A 656 15.59 29.07 10.97
C GLU A 656 15.91 28.93 12.48
N GLU A 657 17.16 29.14 12.90
CA GLU A 657 17.53 29.14 14.33
C GLU A 657 16.78 30.23 15.09
N GLN A 658 16.71 31.45 14.57
CA GLN A 658 15.97 32.54 15.22
C GLN A 658 14.46 32.31 15.28
N VAL A 659 13.87 31.70 14.25
CA VAL A 659 12.46 31.29 14.24
C VAL A 659 12.21 30.22 15.31
N VAL A 660 13.07 29.23 15.41
CA VAL A 660 12.95 28.17 16.44
C VAL A 660 13.09 28.68 17.86
N HIS A 661 13.95 29.70 18.07
CA HIS A 661 14.10 30.34 19.40
C HIS A 661 12.91 31.19 19.81
N ARG A 662 12.14 31.73 18.86
CA ARG A 662 10.98 32.60 19.12
C ARG A 662 9.64 31.91 18.97
N GLU A 663 9.55 30.82 18.14
CA GLU A 663 8.28 30.18 17.76
C GLU A 663 8.32 28.69 17.38
N ILE A 664 7.12 28.16 17.26
CA ILE A 664 6.85 26.90 16.60
C ILE A 664 5.96 27.10 15.39
#